data_7c23f02fc763436e2c5ac00987cf6494
#
_entry.id   7c23f02fc763436e2c5ac00987cf6494
#
_cell.length_a   1.000
_cell.length_b   1.000
_cell.length_c   1.000
_cell.angle_alpha   90.00
_cell.angle_beta   90.00
_cell.angle_gamma   90.00
#
_symmetry.space_group_name_H-M   'P 1'
#
loop_
_entity.id
_entity.type
_entity.pdbx_description
1 polymer ?
#
loop_
_entity_poly.entity_id
_entity_poly.type
_entity_poly.pdbx_seq_one_letter_code
_entity_poly.pdbx_strand_id
1 'polypeptide(L)'
;MPLNPRQLALVGLVVAASSLSAAPDWKQVESFLAAKCYECHNADKMKGDVDLKQFAADPKLAAEFEIWTKVKDTIDNGDMPPRKAKQLSSEEKAGITGWVQQSLDLLAEAKSGDPGPVTMRRLTNAEYDYTIRDLTSRDYSLAKEFQTDGGGGEGFTNTGDVLFMSPAAIDKYFAAARKLADYATIMPGTGIVFHPNRIGLRGPEQVKAQAQQGLYVWYQQKAAPHLPKDDEDMREADYMLACWKHKHAKTPLDQLAKDMKLSIHFLSNWWNLVNSVEPKSRFLDLTRVAWRELPADEKTAHERIKAIEADRLSWNNPKRPGSGSQRQQQDSDGIRPYPMQTSVNGKTHVHLCFGDIGDGNKGDIALVTYIEVSVGKQKLNYFHWLDKTLAEKKKQAAANPPPPNLDALRARITELEKMRGLYGKHPQPGRKIEPHVLAFAAPTVFTLPLPEGAHWLKVDTRLDMENPEVEAATIQWTLSTDKPRDVTKIIPGVVTIWKRGTKASGETMNDFNKMKAAFPDMFERRLEEVANNLYRGGKPNITVYYFSDDQLGQLLGQQDKDMLVAMKKDWGYNATPNLNKQQQQEYDGALLWHLHQLARKAWRRPITADETKKLDALYFASRAKDLDRESAAREVLVFILVSPNFLFKAETLPPIADAKTTEVPLNAHELASRLSYFLWASTPDWQLRKAADDGSLMKPEVLAAHTQRMLRDSKATALAKEFAGQWLKFNGFDEKSTVDEKKFPQFTPELRNDMQREVVEFFTHLVRDDRNVSDIISGDYTFMNERLGWHYGVPGIVGNEFREVKVGQHHRGGLLGMGAILTKTSRPHRTSPVLRGDYLYQVVLGFSSPPPPPNVPELKETSKPSSLREALMQHRADSACAVCHERIDPLGFALESYDPIGRFRPTDEAGGKIDDTGEMMDGTQFTGLPGLRDYLKKNEPQFLTQFTRKLLGYALGRQTLPSDKKLLQQMQSSLKAQNGKFSAAVLEIVKSRQFLNRRAEPSVAGN
;
A
#
# COMPACT_ATOMS: atom_id res chain seq x y z
N MET A 1 9.52 -23.58 -65.98
CA MET A 1 10.63 -24.57 -65.99
C MET A 1 11.32 -24.51 -64.66
N PRO A 2 11.34 -25.55 -63.83
CA PRO A 2 11.97 -25.56 -62.53
C PRO A 2 13.42 -25.95 -62.68
N LEU A 3 14.32 -25.17 -62.05
CA LEU A 3 15.74 -25.45 -61.95
C LEU A 3 16.03 -26.46 -60.83
N ASN A 4 16.86 -27.39 -61.14
CA ASN A 4 17.24 -28.63 -60.47
C ASN A 4 18.06 -28.42 -59.19
N PRO A 5 17.81 -29.13 -58.07
CA PRO A 5 18.38 -28.89 -56.73
C PRO A 5 19.77 -29.54 -56.49
N ARG A 6 20.64 -29.59 -57.49
CA ARG A 6 21.99 -30.22 -57.38
C ARG A 6 23.18 -29.28 -57.62
N GLN A 7 22.99 -27.96 -57.60
CA GLN A 7 24.13 -26.99 -57.80
C GLN A 7 24.30 -25.98 -56.66
N LEU A 8 23.90 -26.30 -55.42
CA LEU A 8 24.15 -25.49 -54.24
C LEU A 8 24.99 -26.27 -53.19
N ALA A 9 26.11 -26.81 -53.64
CA ALA A 9 27.11 -27.36 -52.77
C ALA A 9 28.48 -26.86 -53.25
N LEU A 10 28.97 -25.77 -52.70
CA LEU A 10 30.37 -25.34 -52.56
C LEU A 10 30.41 -23.78 -52.50
N VAL A 11 29.81 -23.19 -51.48
CA VAL A 11 30.37 -21.95 -50.96
C VAL A 11 30.82 -22.30 -49.54
N GLY A 12 32.11 -22.45 -49.41
CA GLY A 12 32.78 -22.86 -48.17
C GLY A 12 32.52 -21.80 -47.09
N LEU A 13 31.74 -22.21 -46.07
CA LEU A 13 31.79 -21.57 -44.77
C LEU A 13 33.11 -21.96 -44.12
N VAL A 14 34.11 -21.12 -44.24
CA VAL A 14 35.24 -21.11 -43.32
C VAL A 14 34.68 -20.57 -42.00
N VAL A 15 33.99 -21.41 -41.22
CA VAL A 15 33.82 -21.19 -39.81
C VAL A 15 35.23 -21.35 -39.22
N ALA A 16 35.79 -20.24 -38.80
CA ALA A 16 36.92 -20.27 -37.88
C ALA A 16 36.48 -21.10 -36.68
N ALA A 17 36.87 -22.35 -36.65
CA ALA A 17 36.86 -23.14 -35.43
C ALA A 17 37.86 -22.48 -34.48
N SER A 18 37.40 -21.46 -33.75
CA SER A 18 37.98 -21.18 -32.47
C SER A 18 37.87 -22.48 -31.71
N SER A 19 38.99 -23.08 -31.44
CA SER A 19 39.17 -24.21 -30.57
C SER A 19 38.53 -23.89 -29.23
N LEU A 20 37.23 -24.25 -29.06
CA LEU A 20 36.65 -24.42 -27.73
C LEU A 20 37.47 -25.59 -27.14
N SER A 21 38.51 -25.27 -26.40
CA SER A 21 39.16 -26.18 -25.48
C SER A 21 38.05 -26.77 -24.63
N ALA A 22 37.88 -28.12 -24.74
CA ALA A 22 36.91 -28.78 -23.83
C ALA A 22 37.30 -28.37 -22.40
N ALA A 23 36.29 -27.98 -21.60
CA ALA A 23 36.56 -27.65 -20.20
C ALA A 23 37.35 -28.82 -19.56
N PRO A 24 38.33 -28.53 -18.72
CA PRO A 24 39.15 -29.59 -18.11
C PRO A 24 38.22 -30.49 -17.27
N ASP A 25 38.62 -31.79 -17.17
CA ASP A 25 37.91 -32.71 -16.29
C ASP A 25 38.17 -32.36 -14.80
N TRP A 26 37.37 -32.91 -13.91
CA TRP A 26 37.51 -32.65 -12.48
C TRP A 26 38.90 -32.94 -11.95
N LYS A 27 39.58 -34.00 -12.42
CA LYS A 27 40.95 -34.37 -11.97
C LYS A 27 41.98 -33.28 -12.31
N GLN A 28 41.82 -32.65 -13.45
CA GLN A 28 42.69 -31.53 -13.85
C GLN A 28 42.44 -30.31 -12.97
N VAL A 29 41.16 -29.98 -12.71
CA VAL A 29 40.80 -28.87 -11.82
C VAL A 29 41.26 -29.13 -10.38
N GLU A 30 41.06 -30.35 -9.89
CA GLU A 30 41.51 -30.78 -8.56
C GLU A 30 43.04 -30.59 -8.42
N SER A 31 43.81 -30.95 -9.46
CA SER A 31 45.25 -30.77 -9.43
C SER A 31 45.67 -29.31 -9.32
N PHE A 32 44.95 -28.39 -9.96
CA PHE A 32 45.17 -26.94 -9.80
C PHE A 32 44.83 -26.46 -8.38
N LEU A 33 43.70 -26.93 -7.83
CA LEU A 33 43.28 -26.61 -6.46
C LEU A 33 44.28 -27.15 -5.43
N ALA A 34 44.75 -28.37 -5.61
CA ALA A 34 45.75 -28.98 -4.74
C ALA A 34 47.07 -28.20 -4.72
N ALA A 35 47.50 -27.71 -5.88
CA ALA A 35 48.75 -26.96 -6.05
C ALA A 35 48.71 -25.53 -5.49
N LYS A 36 47.50 -24.89 -5.41
CA LYS A 36 47.38 -23.45 -5.13
C LYS A 36 46.44 -23.12 -3.95
N CYS A 37 45.46 -23.96 -3.64
CA CYS A 37 44.38 -23.63 -2.72
C CYS A 37 44.38 -24.45 -1.43
N TYR A 38 44.69 -25.77 -1.46
CA TYR A 38 44.59 -26.69 -0.35
C TYR A 38 45.56 -26.36 0.82
N GLU A 39 46.65 -25.65 0.58
CA GLU A 39 47.54 -25.20 1.65
C GLU A 39 46.82 -24.33 2.68
N CYS A 40 45.88 -23.51 2.23
CA CYS A 40 45.11 -22.58 3.09
C CYS A 40 43.67 -23.02 3.32
N HIS A 41 43.06 -23.73 2.39
CA HIS A 41 41.67 -24.18 2.43
C HIS A 41 41.56 -25.69 2.67
N ASN A 42 41.91 -26.11 3.89
CA ASN A 42 41.85 -27.48 4.40
C ASN A 42 41.27 -27.49 5.81
N ALA A 43 40.94 -28.66 6.35
CA ALA A 43 40.33 -28.84 7.67
C ALA A 43 41.12 -28.20 8.85
N ASP A 44 42.46 -28.11 8.74
CA ASP A 44 43.30 -27.56 9.82
C ASP A 44 43.35 -26.03 9.82
N LYS A 45 43.36 -25.41 8.64
CA LYS A 45 43.51 -23.93 8.52
C LYS A 45 42.23 -23.18 8.21
N MET A 46 41.27 -23.77 7.52
CA MET A 46 39.95 -23.24 7.17
C MET A 46 39.92 -21.72 6.87
N LYS A 47 40.88 -21.21 6.09
CA LYS A 47 40.94 -19.78 5.80
C LYS A 47 39.64 -19.32 5.09
N GLY A 48 39.02 -18.29 5.65
CA GLY A 48 37.72 -17.80 5.16
C GLY A 48 36.57 -18.80 5.36
N ASP A 49 36.69 -19.66 6.35
CA ASP A 49 35.73 -20.72 6.72
C ASP A 49 35.43 -21.71 5.56
N VAL A 50 36.42 -21.96 4.69
CA VAL A 50 36.28 -22.83 3.54
C VAL A 50 37.35 -23.94 3.57
N ASP A 51 36.88 -25.19 3.52
CA ASP A 51 37.74 -26.38 3.29
C ASP A 51 37.46 -26.90 1.87
N LEU A 52 38.35 -26.59 0.92
CA LEU A 52 38.26 -27.10 -0.47
C LEU A 52 38.82 -28.52 -0.61
N LYS A 53 39.71 -28.95 0.31
CA LYS A 53 40.32 -30.28 0.24
C LYS A 53 39.30 -31.39 0.46
N GLN A 54 38.19 -31.14 1.21
CA GLN A 54 37.11 -32.11 1.37
C GLN A 54 36.47 -32.57 0.07
N PHE A 55 36.58 -31.74 -0.99
CA PHE A 55 35.99 -32.02 -2.30
C PHE A 55 36.97 -32.77 -3.26
N ALA A 56 38.18 -33.13 -2.82
CA ALA A 56 39.19 -33.73 -3.70
C ALA A 56 38.69 -34.97 -4.46
N ALA A 57 37.91 -35.83 -3.81
CA ALA A 57 37.35 -37.03 -4.43
C ALA A 57 36.06 -36.77 -5.24
N ASP A 58 35.22 -35.83 -4.78
CA ASP A 58 33.92 -35.49 -5.38
C ASP A 58 33.59 -34.03 -5.09
N PRO A 59 33.35 -33.19 -6.12
CA PRO A 59 33.04 -31.78 -5.94
C PRO A 59 31.70 -31.50 -5.27
N LYS A 60 30.84 -32.49 -5.11
CA LYS A 60 29.48 -32.40 -4.54
C LYS A 60 28.70 -31.16 -5.05
N LEU A 61 28.83 -30.88 -6.32
CA LEU A 61 28.43 -29.62 -6.94
C LEU A 61 26.96 -29.23 -6.68
N ALA A 62 26.09 -30.25 -6.65
CA ALA A 62 24.66 -30.00 -6.43
C ALA A 62 24.30 -29.59 -5.00
N ALA A 63 25.09 -30.03 -4.02
CA ALA A 63 24.92 -29.68 -2.61
C ALA A 63 25.68 -28.41 -2.24
N GLU A 64 26.86 -28.21 -2.86
CA GLU A 64 27.81 -27.15 -2.48
C GLU A 64 28.01 -26.09 -3.59
N PHE A 65 27.01 -25.86 -4.41
CA PHE A 65 27.07 -24.93 -5.54
C PHE A 65 27.45 -23.50 -5.11
N GLU A 66 27.13 -23.11 -3.89
CA GLU A 66 27.46 -21.77 -3.34
C GLU A 66 28.97 -21.61 -3.15
N ILE A 67 29.62 -22.65 -2.60
CA ILE A 67 31.07 -22.65 -2.43
C ILE A 67 31.74 -22.53 -3.80
N TRP A 68 31.29 -23.29 -4.78
CA TRP A 68 31.84 -23.25 -6.12
C TRP A 68 31.59 -21.93 -6.85
N THR A 69 30.40 -21.34 -6.67
CA THR A 69 30.10 -19.97 -7.15
C THR A 69 31.08 -18.97 -6.53
N LYS A 70 31.27 -19.04 -5.20
CA LYS A 70 32.19 -18.16 -4.49
C LYS A 70 33.63 -18.35 -4.93
N VAL A 71 34.06 -19.60 -5.17
CA VAL A 71 35.40 -19.92 -5.72
C VAL A 71 35.61 -19.24 -7.08
N LYS A 72 34.62 -19.40 -7.97
CA LYS A 72 34.69 -18.74 -9.31
C LYS A 72 34.74 -17.23 -9.17
N ASP A 73 33.85 -16.61 -8.41
CA ASP A 73 33.75 -15.15 -8.27
C ASP A 73 35.06 -14.57 -7.68
N THR A 74 35.63 -15.21 -6.64
CA THR A 74 36.86 -14.71 -5.99
C THR A 74 38.07 -14.86 -6.93
N ILE A 75 38.12 -15.87 -7.79
CA ILE A 75 39.17 -16.05 -8.78
C ILE A 75 38.98 -15.05 -9.93
N ASP A 76 37.77 -14.87 -10.45
CA ASP A 76 37.46 -13.92 -11.53
C ASP A 76 37.77 -12.48 -11.13
N ASN A 77 37.41 -12.14 -9.88
CA ASN A 77 37.69 -10.84 -9.29
C ASN A 77 39.17 -10.63 -8.94
N GLY A 78 40.02 -11.67 -8.94
CA GLY A 78 41.44 -11.61 -8.55
C GLY A 78 41.63 -11.46 -7.03
N ASP A 79 40.66 -11.87 -6.22
CA ASP A 79 40.75 -11.92 -4.76
C ASP A 79 41.52 -13.15 -4.29
N MET A 80 41.47 -14.24 -5.08
CA MET A 80 42.16 -15.49 -4.83
C MET A 80 42.98 -15.91 -6.05
N PRO A 81 44.20 -16.44 -5.81
CA PRO A 81 44.96 -16.46 -4.56
C PRO A 81 45.39 -15.07 -4.09
N PRO A 82 45.57 -14.82 -2.75
CA PRO A 82 46.06 -13.54 -2.24
C PRO A 82 47.35 -13.10 -2.93
N ARG A 83 47.60 -11.78 -3.15
CA ARG A 83 48.74 -11.24 -3.89
C ARG A 83 50.09 -11.78 -3.44
N LYS A 84 50.27 -12.14 -2.15
CA LYS A 84 51.51 -12.71 -1.59
C LYS A 84 51.63 -14.24 -1.78
N ALA A 85 50.59 -14.91 -2.25
CA ALA A 85 50.61 -16.34 -2.53
C ALA A 85 51.02 -16.64 -3.97
N LYS A 86 51.25 -17.92 -4.28
CA LYS A 86 51.56 -18.39 -5.62
C LYS A 86 50.35 -18.18 -6.53
N GLN A 87 50.50 -17.26 -7.51
CA GLN A 87 49.40 -16.87 -8.38
C GLN A 87 49.04 -17.97 -9.39
N LEU A 88 47.76 -17.93 -9.86
CA LEU A 88 47.30 -18.78 -10.96
C LEU A 88 47.84 -18.28 -12.30
N SER A 89 48.25 -19.19 -13.17
CA SER A 89 48.45 -18.89 -14.58
C SER A 89 47.10 -18.56 -15.26
N SER A 90 47.12 -17.92 -16.42
CA SER A 90 45.93 -17.69 -17.19
C SER A 90 45.18 -18.98 -17.54
N GLU A 91 45.91 -20.08 -17.80
CA GLU A 91 45.34 -21.39 -18.09
C GLU A 91 44.68 -22.02 -16.85
N GLU A 92 45.38 -22.00 -15.69
CA GLU A 92 44.84 -22.50 -14.41
C GLU A 92 43.58 -21.73 -14.02
N LYS A 93 43.59 -20.41 -14.15
CA LYS A 93 42.45 -19.54 -13.91
C LYS A 93 41.27 -19.93 -14.83
N ALA A 94 41.48 -19.93 -16.13
CA ALA A 94 40.46 -20.27 -17.11
C ALA A 94 39.95 -21.73 -16.91
N GLY A 95 40.83 -22.65 -16.54
CA GLY A 95 40.51 -24.05 -16.25
C GLY A 95 39.55 -24.18 -15.07
N ILE A 96 39.87 -23.57 -13.94
CA ILE A 96 39.02 -23.63 -12.72
C ILE A 96 37.70 -22.92 -12.97
N THR A 97 37.73 -21.65 -13.41
CA THR A 97 36.49 -20.84 -13.56
C THR A 97 35.61 -21.37 -14.69
N GLY A 98 36.18 -21.85 -15.77
CA GLY A 98 35.49 -22.48 -16.90
C GLY A 98 34.79 -23.78 -16.51
N TRP A 99 35.48 -24.64 -15.77
CA TRP A 99 34.88 -25.87 -15.23
C TRP A 99 33.70 -25.57 -14.28
N VAL A 100 33.89 -24.67 -13.32
CA VAL A 100 32.82 -24.29 -12.38
C VAL A 100 31.65 -23.75 -13.17
N GLN A 101 31.85 -22.83 -14.11
CA GLN A 101 30.79 -22.26 -14.92
C GLN A 101 30.01 -23.33 -15.70
N GLN A 102 30.72 -24.19 -16.42
CA GLN A 102 30.11 -25.26 -17.22
C GLN A 102 29.32 -26.24 -16.32
N SER A 103 29.88 -26.62 -15.19
CA SER A 103 29.25 -27.54 -14.25
C SER A 103 27.98 -26.97 -13.63
N LEU A 104 28.02 -25.66 -13.23
CA LEU A 104 26.83 -24.95 -12.75
C LEU A 104 25.77 -24.77 -13.83
N ASP A 105 26.18 -24.59 -15.11
CA ASP A 105 25.26 -24.46 -16.23
C ASP A 105 24.56 -25.81 -16.55
N LEU A 106 25.28 -26.91 -16.51
CA LEU A 106 24.71 -28.25 -16.65
C LEU A 106 23.72 -28.58 -15.49
N LEU A 107 24.09 -28.19 -14.26
CA LEU A 107 23.21 -28.35 -13.11
C LEU A 107 21.94 -27.51 -13.26
N ALA A 108 22.09 -26.26 -13.72
CA ALA A 108 20.99 -25.33 -13.94
C ALA A 108 20.03 -25.85 -15.02
N GLU A 109 20.55 -26.40 -16.11
CA GLU A 109 19.73 -26.98 -17.18
C GLU A 109 19.00 -28.24 -16.71
N ALA A 110 19.70 -29.16 -16.05
CA ALA A 110 19.15 -30.42 -15.55
C ALA A 110 18.01 -30.21 -14.53
N LYS A 111 18.07 -29.14 -13.76
CA LYS A 111 17.07 -28.80 -12.71
C LYS A 111 16.22 -27.59 -13.05
N SER A 112 16.24 -27.16 -14.30
CA SER A 112 15.52 -25.94 -14.70
C SER A 112 14.04 -25.97 -14.33
N GLY A 113 13.57 -24.96 -13.58
CA GLY A 113 12.17 -24.84 -13.15
C GLY A 113 11.83 -25.58 -11.84
N ASP A 114 12.78 -26.27 -11.21
CA ASP A 114 12.57 -26.89 -9.89
C ASP A 114 12.20 -25.81 -8.84
N PRO A 115 11.05 -25.93 -8.14
CA PRO A 115 10.62 -24.98 -7.12
C PRO A 115 11.58 -24.84 -5.93
N GLY A 116 12.49 -25.79 -5.76
CA GLY A 116 13.34 -25.85 -4.58
C GLY A 116 12.67 -26.43 -3.34
N PRO A 117 13.40 -26.60 -2.25
CA PRO A 117 12.84 -27.09 -1.00
C PRO A 117 11.80 -26.09 -0.47
N VAL A 118 10.72 -26.62 0.08
CA VAL A 118 9.65 -25.82 0.71
C VAL A 118 9.76 -26.02 2.22
N THR A 119 10.15 -24.97 2.92
CA THR A 119 10.05 -24.92 4.38
C THR A 119 8.71 -24.31 4.79
N MET A 120 8.09 -24.86 5.82
CA MET A 120 6.86 -24.29 6.37
C MET A 120 7.14 -22.90 6.92
N ARG A 121 6.52 -21.87 6.32
CA ARG A 121 6.78 -20.47 6.66
C ARG A 121 5.68 -19.92 7.55
N ARG A 122 6.04 -19.53 8.80
CA ARG A 122 5.14 -18.68 9.59
C ARG A 122 5.05 -17.28 8.99
N LEU A 123 4.05 -16.53 9.38
CA LEU A 123 4.00 -15.11 9.08
C LEU A 123 5.21 -14.40 9.74
N THR A 124 5.85 -13.50 8.99
CA THR A 124 6.80 -12.56 9.60
C THR A 124 6.06 -11.58 10.50
N ASN A 125 6.77 -10.84 11.32
CA ASN A 125 6.16 -9.81 12.18
C ASN A 125 5.39 -8.77 11.33
N ALA A 126 5.95 -8.33 10.22
CA ALA A 126 5.29 -7.41 9.30
C ALA A 126 4.06 -8.04 8.64
N GLU A 127 4.16 -9.28 8.13
CA GLU A 127 3.04 -10.00 7.54
C GLU A 127 1.92 -10.25 8.56
N TYR A 128 2.26 -10.49 9.83
CA TYR A 128 1.29 -10.63 10.90
C TYR A 128 0.51 -9.32 11.11
N ASP A 129 1.20 -8.19 11.31
CA ASP A 129 0.56 -6.90 11.53
C ASP A 129 -0.28 -6.46 10.32
N TYR A 130 0.21 -6.64 9.10
CA TYR A 130 -0.57 -6.33 7.89
C TYR A 130 -1.79 -7.24 7.73
N THR A 131 -1.65 -8.53 8.06
CA THR A 131 -2.79 -9.47 8.04
C THR A 131 -3.83 -9.08 9.08
N ILE A 132 -3.42 -8.76 10.32
CA ILE A 132 -4.34 -8.27 11.36
C ILE A 132 -5.01 -6.96 10.93
N ARG A 133 -4.26 -6.01 10.37
CA ARG A 133 -4.81 -4.77 9.84
C ARG A 133 -5.90 -5.03 8.80
N ASP A 134 -5.64 -5.92 7.85
CA ASP A 134 -6.59 -6.21 6.77
C ASP A 134 -7.80 -7.05 7.23
N LEU A 135 -7.65 -7.86 8.28
CA LEU A 135 -8.76 -8.58 8.90
C LEU A 135 -9.65 -7.68 9.76
N THR A 136 -9.07 -6.65 10.38
CA THR A 136 -9.73 -5.79 11.37
C THR A 136 -10.00 -4.38 10.87
N SER A 137 -9.42 -4.01 9.72
CA SER A 137 -9.34 -2.64 9.19
C SER A 137 -8.68 -1.65 10.16
N ARG A 138 -7.82 -2.16 11.07
CA ARG A 138 -7.15 -1.37 12.12
C ARG A 138 -5.69 -1.79 12.28
N ASP A 139 -4.81 -0.83 12.44
CA ASP A 139 -3.41 -1.06 12.78
C ASP A 139 -3.24 -1.07 14.30
N TYR A 140 -2.99 -2.26 14.85
CA TYR A 140 -2.73 -2.45 16.28
C TYR A 140 -1.24 -2.65 16.60
N SER A 141 -0.39 -2.83 15.58
CA SER A 141 1.06 -3.05 15.74
C SER A 141 1.40 -4.08 16.82
N LEU A 142 0.70 -5.22 16.82
CA LEU A 142 0.82 -6.25 17.87
C LEU A 142 2.18 -6.96 17.83
N ALA A 143 2.78 -7.07 16.65
CA ALA A 143 4.05 -7.75 16.46
C ALA A 143 5.26 -6.99 17.03
N LYS A 144 5.10 -5.75 17.50
CA LYS A 144 6.17 -5.01 18.21
C LYS A 144 6.68 -5.72 19.46
N GLU A 145 5.86 -6.58 20.04
CA GLU A 145 6.21 -7.37 21.22
C GLU A 145 6.86 -8.73 20.87
N PHE A 146 6.92 -9.08 19.57
CA PHE A 146 7.52 -10.32 19.10
C PHE A 146 9.04 -10.20 19.00
N GLN A 147 9.71 -11.36 18.98
CA GLN A 147 11.13 -11.42 18.67
C GLN A 147 11.35 -10.95 17.22
N THR A 148 12.40 -10.18 16.99
CA THR A 148 12.77 -9.71 15.65
C THR A 148 13.04 -10.89 14.72
N ASP A 149 12.47 -10.86 13.52
CA ASP A 149 12.73 -11.87 12.49
C ASP A 149 14.16 -11.75 11.96
N GLY A 150 14.85 -12.90 11.86
CA GLY A 150 16.17 -12.98 11.23
C GLY A 150 16.07 -12.89 9.71
N GLY A 151 17.13 -12.41 9.07
CA GLY A 151 17.27 -12.47 7.62
C GLY A 151 17.90 -13.78 7.15
N GLY A 152 17.37 -14.36 6.07
CA GLY A 152 17.88 -15.59 5.45
C GLY A 152 17.78 -15.55 3.91
N GLY A 153 18.23 -16.60 3.25
CA GLY A 153 18.19 -16.69 1.80
C GLY A 153 18.90 -15.51 1.13
N GLU A 154 18.17 -14.76 0.31
CA GLU A 154 18.68 -13.55 -0.32
C GLU A 154 18.74 -12.32 0.62
N GLY A 155 18.63 -12.52 1.93
CA GLY A 155 18.70 -11.50 2.98
C GLY A 155 17.33 -11.01 3.45
N PHE A 156 16.27 -11.79 3.24
CA PHE A 156 14.90 -11.43 3.60
C PHE A 156 14.37 -12.17 4.81
N THR A 157 13.53 -11.48 5.60
CA THR A 157 12.91 -12.05 6.80
C THR A 157 11.83 -13.10 6.50
N ASN A 158 11.28 -13.11 5.26
CA ASN A 158 10.25 -14.06 4.84
C ASN A 158 10.80 -15.42 4.37
N THR A 159 12.09 -15.66 4.58
CA THR A 159 12.76 -16.93 4.25
C THR A 159 12.40 -18.01 5.29
N GLY A 160 11.96 -19.18 4.79
CA GLY A 160 11.48 -20.26 5.66
C GLY A 160 12.48 -20.75 6.69
N ASP A 161 13.75 -20.83 6.30
CA ASP A 161 14.83 -21.42 7.12
C ASP A 161 15.17 -20.61 8.40
N VAL A 162 14.71 -19.35 8.48
CA VAL A 162 14.97 -18.47 9.65
C VAL A 162 13.71 -18.19 10.47
N LEU A 163 12.54 -18.66 10.04
CA LEU A 163 11.25 -18.40 10.69
C LEU A 163 10.90 -19.49 11.72
N PHE A 164 11.72 -19.63 12.75
CA PHE A 164 11.50 -20.60 13.82
C PHE A 164 10.28 -20.23 14.69
N MET A 165 9.63 -21.26 15.25
CA MET A 165 8.57 -21.14 16.23
C MET A 165 9.07 -21.69 17.57
N SER A 166 9.51 -20.81 18.45
CA SER A 166 9.90 -21.18 19.82
C SER A 166 8.67 -21.25 20.74
N PRO A 167 8.71 -21.95 21.87
CA PRO A 167 7.65 -21.90 22.87
C PRO A 167 7.33 -20.47 23.32
N ALA A 168 8.35 -19.63 23.54
CA ALA A 168 8.17 -18.22 23.90
C ALA A 168 7.45 -17.42 22.78
N ALA A 169 7.66 -17.75 21.51
CA ALA A 169 6.94 -17.14 20.41
C ALA A 169 5.45 -17.52 20.44
N ILE A 170 5.11 -18.77 20.76
CA ILE A 170 3.72 -19.23 20.90
C ILE A 170 3.00 -18.41 21.98
N ASP A 171 3.63 -18.21 23.16
CA ASP A 171 3.06 -17.40 24.23
C ASP A 171 2.80 -15.96 23.79
N LYS A 172 3.68 -15.37 22.97
CA LYS A 172 3.50 -14.03 22.40
C LYS A 172 2.33 -13.97 21.44
N TYR A 173 2.14 -14.98 20.59
CA TYR A 173 0.97 -15.06 19.71
C TYR A 173 -0.33 -15.21 20.49
N PHE A 174 -0.36 -16.01 21.54
CA PHE A 174 -1.53 -16.11 22.44
C PHE A 174 -1.82 -14.76 23.10
N ALA A 175 -0.81 -14.08 23.62
CA ALA A 175 -0.98 -12.77 24.24
C ALA A 175 -1.51 -11.74 23.24
N ALA A 176 -0.99 -11.71 22.01
CA ALA A 176 -1.43 -10.83 20.93
C ALA A 176 -2.88 -11.13 20.52
N ALA A 177 -3.25 -12.40 20.37
CA ALA A 177 -4.61 -12.80 20.04
C ALA A 177 -5.63 -12.43 21.13
N ARG A 178 -5.28 -12.62 22.42
CA ARG A 178 -6.10 -12.18 23.55
C ARG A 178 -6.21 -10.66 23.59
N LYS A 179 -5.09 -9.96 23.41
CA LYS A 179 -5.06 -8.50 23.32
C LYS A 179 -5.99 -8.01 22.20
N LEU A 180 -5.94 -8.65 21.01
CA LEU A 180 -6.82 -8.30 19.89
C LEU A 180 -8.29 -8.59 20.22
N ALA A 181 -8.60 -9.69 20.89
CA ALA A 181 -9.97 -10.02 21.30
C ALA A 181 -10.57 -8.98 22.25
N ASP A 182 -9.74 -8.28 23.04
CA ASP A 182 -10.21 -7.19 23.91
C ASP A 182 -10.63 -5.93 23.11
N TYR A 183 -10.25 -5.81 21.85
CA TYR A 183 -10.70 -4.73 20.96
C TYR A 183 -11.95 -5.12 20.17
N ALA A 184 -12.42 -6.37 20.26
CA ALA A 184 -13.54 -6.85 19.48
C ALA A 184 -14.87 -6.78 20.25
N THR A 185 -15.92 -6.34 19.59
CA THR A 185 -17.31 -6.64 19.95
C THR A 185 -17.83 -7.70 19.01
N ILE A 186 -18.45 -8.75 19.54
CA ILE A 186 -18.92 -9.89 18.74
C ILE A 186 -20.41 -10.08 19.02
N MET A 187 -21.25 -9.73 18.03
CA MET A 187 -22.71 -9.69 18.20
C MET A 187 -23.40 -10.28 16.96
N PRO A 188 -24.62 -10.81 17.09
CA PRO A 188 -25.32 -11.46 15.99
C PRO A 188 -25.63 -10.57 14.80
N GLY A 189 -25.96 -9.30 15.04
CA GLY A 189 -26.36 -8.37 13.99
C GLY A 189 -25.19 -7.69 13.31
N THR A 190 -24.16 -7.31 14.10
CA THR A 190 -22.95 -6.63 13.65
C THR A 190 -21.87 -7.56 13.18
N GLY A 191 -21.87 -8.77 13.71
CA GLY A 191 -20.73 -9.63 13.57
C GLY A 191 -19.56 -9.23 14.47
N ILE A 192 -18.36 -9.25 13.92
CA ILE A 192 -17.12 -8.95 14.64
C ILE A 192 -16.66 -7.55 14.25
N VAL A 193 -16.70 -6.64 15.19
CA VAL A 193 -16.25 -5.26 14.99
C VAL A 193 -15.08 -4.97 15.91
N PHE A 194 -13.98 -4.50 15.32
CA PHE A 194 -12.77 -4.18 16.04
C PHE A 194 -12.66 -2.69 16.33
N HIS A 195 -12.45 -2.34 17.58
CA HIS A 195 -12.45 -0.99 18.12
C HIS A 195 -11.04 -0.38 18.17
N PRO A 196 -10.87 0.92 18.00
CA PRO A 196 -9.56 1.56 18.17
C PRO A 196 -9.07 1.51 19.62
N ASN A 197 -9.99 1.46 20.58
CA ASN A 197 -9.67 1.38 22.00
C ASN A 197 -10.07 0.02 22.57
N ARG A 198 -9.31 -0.47 23.54
CA ARG A 198 -9.61 -1.70 24.26
C ARG A 198 -10.94 -1.58 25.01
N ILE A 199 -11.91 -2.41 24.66
CA ILE A 199 -13.25 -2.34 25.27
C ILE A 199 -13.49 -3.39 26.35
N GLY A 200 -12.71 -4.50 26.35
CA GLY A 200 -12.90 -5.60 27.28
C GLY A 200 -14.26 -6.32 27.14
N LEU A 201 -14.57 -7.20 28.05
CA LEU A 201 -15.85 -7.92 28.12
C LEU A 201 -16.93 -7.04 28.69
N ARG A 202 -17.68 -6.30 27.83
CA ARG A 202 -18.69 -5.35 28.29
C ARG A 202 -19.88 -5.30 27.35
N GLY A 203 -21.04 -5.12 27.90
CA GLY A 203 -22.27 -4.97 27.13
C GLY A 203 -22.29 -3.66 26.31
N PRO A 204 -23.22 -3.54 25.34
CA PRO A 204 -23.33 -2.41 24.42
C PRO A 204 -23.36 -1.04 25.10
N GLU A 205 -23.96 -0.92 26.24
CA GLU A 205 -24.04 0.34 27.00
C GLU A 205 -22.69 0.79 27.55
N GLN A 206 -21.87 -0.15 28.00
CA GLN A 206 -20.55 0.17 28.54
C GLN A 206 -19.56 0.49 27.42
N VAL A 207 -19.66 -0.19 26.27
CA VAL A 207 -18.88 0.15 25.05
C VAL A 207 -19.20 1.56 24.62
N LYS A 208 -20.49 1.92 24.59
CA LYS A 208 -20.96 3.25 24.27
C LYS A 208 -20.44 4.31 25.24
N ALA A 209 -20.57 4.06 26.56
CA ALA A 209 -20.05 4.97 27.58
C ALA A 209 -18.54 5.19 27.47
N GLN A 210 -17.76 4.13 27.15
CA GLN A 210 -16.33 4.26 26.93
C GLN A 210 -16.00 5.01 25.65
N ALA A 211 -16.73 4.77 24.57
CA ALA A 211 -16.55 5.52 23.33
C ALA A 211 -16.81 7.02 23.58
N GLN A 212 -17.87 7.35 24.30
CA GLN A 212 -18.17 8.73 24.69
C GLN A 212 -17.08 9.37 25.52
N GLN A 213 -16.55 8.63 26.52
CA GLN A 213 -15.45 9.11 27.35
C GLN A 213 -14.17 9.30 26.53
N GLY A 214 -13.88 8.36 25.65
CA GLY A 214 -12.71 8.45 24.74
C GLY A 214 -12.80 9.67 23.83
N LEU A 215 -13.97 9.94 23.27
CA LEU A 215 -14.23 11.13 22.45
C LEU A 215 -14.05 12.43 23.24
N TYR A 216 -14.51 12.44 24.47
CA TYR A 216 -14.35 13.59 25.36
C TYR A 216 -12.89 13.90 25.66
N VAL A 217 -12.13 12.87 26.06
CA VAL A 217 -10.70 13.00 26.37
C VAL A 217 -9.93 13.46 25.13
N TRP A 218 -10.22 12.86 23.97
CA TRP A 218 -9.58 13.26 22.74
C TRP A 218 -9.91 14.73 22.37
N TYR A 219 -11.16 15.16 22.49
CA TYR A 219 -11.56 16.55 22.25
C TYR A 219 -10.75 17.52 23.13
N GLN A 220 -10.69 17.23 24.44
CA GLN A 220 -9.95 18.07 25.38
C GLN A 220 -8.47 18.18 25.01
N GLN A 221 -7.87 17.08 24.59
CA GLN A 221 -6.44 17.04 24.29
C GLN A 221 -6.09 17.59 22.90
N LYS A 222 -6.91 17.33 21.91
CA LYS A 222 -6.56 17.55 20.51
C LYS A 222 -7.29 18.71 19.84
N ALA A 223 -8.56 18.91 20.11
CA ALA A 223 -9.36 19.94 19.44
C ALA A 223 -9.52 21.23 20.25
N ALA A 224 -9.87 21.13 21.52
CA ALA A 224 -10.15 22.30 22.34
C ALA A 224 -9.01 23.33 22.38
N PRO A 225 -7.71 22.94 22.45
CA PRO A 225 -6.61 23.91 22.44
C PRO A 225 -6.50 24.74 21.15
N HIS A 226 -7.05 24.22 20.05
CA HIS A 226 -6.93 24.85 18.73
C HIS A 226 -8.17 25.68 18.34
N LEU A 227 -9.21 25.64 19.15
CA LEU A 227 -10.42 26.39 18.88
C LEU A 227 -10.26 27.87 19.27
N PRO A 228 -10.89 28.80 18.53
CA PRO A 228 -10.95 30.19 18.94
C PRO A 228 -11.59 30.31 20.32
N LYS A 229 -11.04 31.18 21.16
CA LYS A 229 -11.56 31.39 22.54
C LYS A 229 -12.76 32.30 22.61
N ASP A 230 -13.00 33.12 21.59
CA ASP A 230 -14.01 34.17 21.58
C ASP A 230 -15.24 33.78 20.76
N ASP A 231 -16.35 34.44 21.04
CA ASP A 231 -17.65 34.18 20.43
C ASP A 231 -17.80 34.73 18.99
N GLU A 232 -16.68 35.11 18.37
CA GLU A 232 -16.65 35.60 17.01
C GLU A 232 -16.77 34.48 15.97
N ASP A 233 -17.26 34.84 14.80
CA ASP A 233 -17.23 33.98 13.61
C ASP A 233 -15.79 33.55 13.33
N MET A 234 -15.63 32.39 12.69
CA MET A 234 -14.30 31.74 12.50
C MET A 234 -13.30 32.55 11.71
N ARG A 235 -13.65 33.73 11.18
CA ARG A 235 -12.77 34.65 10.45
C ARG A 235 -11.99 33.92 9.34
N GLU A 236 -12.65 33.06 8.60
CA GLU A 236 -12.01 32.19 7.59
C GLU A 236 -11.27 33.00 6.51
N ALA A 237 -11.87 34.11 6.07
CA ALA A 237 -11.23 35.00 5.12
C ALA A 237 -9.91 35.56 5.67
N ASP A 238 -9.85 35.89 6.96
CA ASP A 238 -8.62 36.36 7.58
C ASP A 238 -7.54 35.29 7.67
N TYR A 239 -7.93 34.06 7.99
CA TYR A 239 -6.99 32.94 8.00
C TYR A 239 -6.48 32.62 6.57
N MET A 240 -7.34 32.64 5.57
CA MET A 240 -6.94 32.46 4.17
C MET A 240 -6.05 33.60 3.68
N LEU A 241 -6.34 34.85 4.08
CA LEU A 241 -5.52 36.00 3.75
C LEU A 241 -4.13 35.92 4.41
N ALA A 242 -4.06 35.48 5.68
CA ALA A 242 -2.80 35.26 6.35
C ALA A 242 -1.96 34.20 5.65
N CYS A 243 -2.59 33.08 5.24
CA CYS A 243 -1.93 32.06 4.42
C CYS A 243 -1.44 32.63 3.09
N TRP A 244 -2.22 33.47 2.44
CA TRP A 244 -1.82 34.15 1.19
C TRP A 244 -0.60 35.07 1.40
N LYS A 245 -0.60 35.89 2.48
CA LYS A 245 0.54 36.76 2.85
C LYS A 245 1.79 35.94 3.17
N HIS A 246 1.64 34.81 3.86
CA HIS A 246 2.76 33.91 4.09
C HIS A 246 3.34 33.36 2.77
N LYS A 247 2.50 32.96 1.83
CA LYS A 247 2.92 32.46 0.52
C LYS A 247 3.64 33.50 -0.34
N HIS A 248 3.09 34.70 -0.44
CA HIS A 248 3.53 35.74 -1.39
C HIS A 248 4.49 36.78 -0.78
N ALA A 249 4.19 37.27 0.41
CA ALA A 249 5.01 38.26 1.11
C ALA A 249 6.10 37.66 2.00
N LYS A 250 6.11 36.30 2.15
CA LYS A 250 7.06 35.55 2.97
C LYS A 250 7.04 35.92 4.46
N THR A 251 5.98 36.57 4.93
CA THR A 251 5.83 36.93 6.35
C THR A 251 5.62 35.65 7.17
N PRO A 252 6.36 35.43 8.26
CA PRO A 252 6.19 34.24 9.09
C PRO A 252 4.76 34.07 9.64
N LEU A 253 4.26 32.84 9.76
CA LEU A 253 2.89 32.57 10.23
C LEU A 253 2.67 33.08 11.67
N ASP A 254 3.66 32.95 12.54
CA ASP A 254 3.58 33.43 13.93
C ASP A 254 3.48 34.95 14.00
N GLN A 255 4.18 35.68 13.12
CA GLN A 255 4.07 37.12 13.01
C GLN A 255 2.67 37.53 12.51
N LEU A 256 2.18 36.86 11.44
CA LEU A 256 0.83 37.07 10.90
C LEU A 256 -0.25 36.80 11.94
N ALA A 257 -0.08 35.73 12.72
CA ALA A 257 -1.01 35.40 13.81
C ALA A 257 -1.09 36.51 14.85
N LYS A 258 0.05 37.11 15.23
CA LYS A 258 0.10 38.26 16.15
C LYS A 258 -0.54 39.49 15.54
N ASP A 259 -0.15 39.88 14.34
CA ASP A 259 -0.57 41.10 13.67
C ASP A 259 -2.07 41.12 13.38
N MET A 260 -2.59 39.97 12.95
CA MET A 260 -4.02 39.78 12.60
C MET A 260 -4.86 39.28 13.77
N LYS A 261 -4.28 39.08 14.94
CA LYS A 261 -4.94 38.50 16.14
C LYS A 261 -5.62 37.19 15.86
N LEU A 262 -4.88 36.28 15.21
CA LEU A 262 -5.34 34.92 14.86
C LEU A 262 -4.72 33.88 15.79
N SER A 263 -5.34 32.71 15.91
CA SER A 263 -4.72 31.57 16.57
C SER A 263 -3.63 30.98 15.68
N ILE A 264 -2.38 30.92 16.18
CA ILE A 264 -1.26 30.32 15.42
C ILE A 264 -1.51 28.85 15.07
N HIS A 265 -2.09 28.08 15.98
CA HIS A 265 -2.41 26.67 15.73
C HIS A 265 -3.45 26.51 14.64
N PHE A 266 -4.48 27.35 14.67
CA PHE A 266 -5.54 27.35 13.70
C PHE A 266 -5.05 27.83 12.32
N LEU A 267 -4.21 28.85 12.29
CA LEU A 267 -3.57 29.35 11.09
C LEU A 267 -2.65 28.29 10.45
N SER A 268 -1.89 27.56 11.25
CA SER A 268 -1.05 26.47 10.76
C SER A 268 -1.88 25.35 10.14
N ASN A 269 -3.02 25.01 10.71
CA ASN A 269 -3.94 24.04 10.14
C ASN A 269 -4.55 24.54 8.81
N TRP A 270 -4.92 25.81 8.72
CA TRP A 270 -5.36 26.43 7.46
C TRP A 270 -4.26 26.37 6.40
N TRP A 271 -3.04 26.72 6.77
CA TRP A 271 -1.89 26.64 5.87
C TRP A 271 -1.70 25.23 5.30
N ASN A 272 -1.69 24.23 6.16
CA ASN A 272 -1.58 22.83 5.75
C ASN A 272 -2.76 22.41 4.87
N LEU A 273 -3.97 22.78 5.23
CA LEU A 273 -5.19 22.44 4.48
C LEU A 273 -5.14 23.01 3.05
N VAL A 274 -4.91 24.30 2.88
CA VAL A 274 -4.96 24.94 1.55
C VAL A 274 -3.82 24.50 0.63
N ASN A 275 -2.72 24.01 1.19
CA ASN A 275 -1.57 23.49 0.44
C ASN A 275 -1.58 21.95 0.28
N SER A 276 -2.43 21.22 0.98
CA SER A 276 -2.56 19.78 0.82
C SER A 276 -2.89 19.39 -0.63
N VAL A 277 -2.28 18.34 -1.14
CA VAL A 277 -2.53 17.81 -2.49
C VAL A 277 -3.44 16.59 -2.46
N GLU A 278 -3.52 15.90 -1.33
CA GLU A 278 -4.42 14.77 -1.18
C GLU A 278 -5.88 15.22 -1.15
N PRO A 279 -6.79 14.49 -1.79
CA PRO A 279 -8.22 14.72 -1.63
C PRO A 279 -8.62 14.58 -0.15
N LYS A 280 -9.31 15.60 0.38
CA LYS A 280 -9.82 15.57 1.76
C LYS A 280 -11.35 15.43 1.79
N SER A 281 -12.01 16.29 1.07
CA SER A 281 -13.43 16.22 0.78
C SER A 281 -13.71 17.12 -0.43
N ARG A 282 -14.75 16.84 -1.18
CA ARG A 282 -15.11 17.64 -2.35
C ARG A 282 -15.24 19.14 -2.04
N PHE A 283 -15.82 19.46 -0.90
CA PHE A 283 -15.97 20.83 -0.43
C PHE A 283 -14.62 21.51 -0.17
N LEU A 284 -13.76 20.87 0.58
CA LEU A 284 -12.44 21.39 0.89
C LEU A 284 -11.54 21.46 -0.35
N ASP A 285 -11.68 20.50 -1.24
CA ASP A 285 -10.93 20.47 -2.49
C ASP A 285 -11.33 21.63 -3.42
N LEU A 286 -12.59 21.99 -3.48
CA LEU A 286 -13.04 23.19 -4.20
C LEU A 286 -12.45 24.47 -3.60
N THR A 287 -12.45 24.60 -2.26
CA THR A 287 -11.81 25.72 -1.57
C THR A 287 -10.32 25.78 -1.87
N ARG A 288 -9.63 24.65 -1.85
CA ARG A 288 -8.18 24.54 -2.12
C ARG A 288 -7.85 24.90 -3.57
N VAL A 289 -8.65 24.47 -4.54
CA VAL A 289 -8.49 24.85 -5.95
C VAL A 289 -8.65 26.35 -6.09
N ALA A 290 -9.74 26.92 -5.58
CA ALA A 290 -10.00 28.34 -5.63
C ALA A 290 -8.90 29.17 -4.94
N TRP A 291 -8.38 28.70 -3.81
CA TRP A 291 -7.26 29.36 -3.12
C TRP A 291 -5.95 29.31 -3.91
N ARG A 292 -5.65 28.20 -4.60
CA ARG A 292 -4.45 28.07 -5.44
C ARG A 292 -4.46 28.99 -6.65
N GLU A 293 -5.64 29.32 -7.15
CA GLU A 293 -5.85 30.23 -8.28
C GLU A 293 -5.87 31.72 -7.88
N LEU A 294 -5.60 32.03 -6.60
CA LEU A 294 -5.53 33.42 -6.14
C LEU A 294 -4.38 34.16 -6.84
N PRO A 295 -4.63 35.39 -7.29
CA PRO A 295 -3.60 36.22 -7.93
C PRO A 295 -2.54 36.68 -6.92
N ALA A 296 -1.41 37.14 -7.43
CA ALA A 296 -0.33 37.69 -6.61
C ALA A 296 -0.63 39.12 -6.09
N ASP A 297 -1.59 39.83 -6.66
CA ASP A 297 -2.03 41.14 -6.16
C ASP A 297 -2.91 40.96 -4.92
N GLU A 298 -2.52 41.61 -3.81
CA GLU A 298 -3.15 41.47 -2.51
C GLU A 298 -4.63 41.94 -2.52
N LYS A 299 -4.95 43.03 -3.19
CA LYS A 299 -6.31 43.57 -3.22
C LYS A 299 -7.25 42.60 -3.93
N THR A 300 -6.87 42.14 -5.11
CA THR A 300 -7.69 41.18 -5.90
C THR A 300 -7.76 39.83 -5.20
N ALA A 301 -6.66 39.40 -4.56
CA ALA A 301 -6.67 38.17 -3.76
C ALA A 301 -7.64 38.26 -2.58
N HIS A 302 -7.64 39.38 -1.86
CA HIS A 302 -8.55 39.60 -0.73
C HIS A 302 -10.02 39.59 -1.17
N GLU A 303 -10.35 40.23 -2.29
CA GLU A 303 -11.70 40.20 -2.86
C GLU A 303 -12.14 38.78 -3.24
N ARG A 304 -11.23 37.99 -3.85
CA ARG A 304 -11.50 36.59 -4.19
C ARG A 304 -11.62 35.71 -2.95
N ILE A 305 -10.82 35.95 -1.91
CA ILE A 305 -10.91 35.21 -0.64
C ILE A 305 -12.29 35.44 0.01
N LYS A 306 -12.78 36.68 0.01
CA LYS A 306 -14.14 36.96 0.48
C LYS A 306 -15.22 36.28 -0.37
N ALA A 307 -15.00 36.19 -1.67
CA ALA A 307 -15.92 35.47 -2.53
C ALA A 307 -15.90 33.96 -2.27
N ILE A 308 -14.74 33.36 -1.98
CA ILE A 308 -14.61 31.94 -1.56
C ILE A 308 -15.34 31.72 -0.24
N GLU A 309 -15.16 32.60 0.74
CA GLU A 309 -15.87 32.53 2.02
C GLU A 309 -17.39 32.65 1.83
N ALA A 310 -17.83 33.61 1.05
CA ALA A 310 -19.26 33.81 0.74
C ALA A 310 -19.86 32.60 0.01
N ASP A 311 -19.14 32.01 -0.96
CA ASP A 311 -19.53 30.77 -1.63
C ASP A 311 -19.66 29.63 -0.62
N ARG A 312 -18.67 29.44 0.24
CA ARG A 312 -18.73 28.46 1.32
C ARG A 312 -19.89 28.69 2.27
N LEU A 313 -20.12 29.94 2.69
CA LEU A 313 -21.27 30.29 3.56
C LEU A 313 -22.60 30.01 2.86
N SER A 314 -22.67 30.16 1.55
CA SER A 314 -23.89 29.84 0.78
C SER A 314 -24.20 28.36 0.79
N TRP A 315 -23.19 27.48 0.92
CA TRP A 315 -23.36 26.06 1.07
C TRP A 315 -23.91 25.66 2.44
N ASN A 316 -23.72 26.50 3.44
CA ASN A 316 -24.22 26.29 4.80
C ASN A 316 -25.72 26.46 4.91
N ASN A 317 -26.33 27.14 3.96
CA ASN A 317 -27.75 27.32 3.86
C ASN A 317 -28.26 26.74 2.52
N PRO A 318 -28.00 25.47 2.20
CA PRO A 318 -28.76 24.87 1.13
C PRO A 318 -30.22 25.02 1.60
N LYS A 319 -31.08 25.60 0.82
CA LYS A 319 -32.49 25.28 0.94
C LYS A 319 -32.53 23.76 0.97
N ARG A 320 -32.79 23.20 2.14
CA ARG A 320 -32.92 21.73 2.29
C ARG A 320 -33.83 21.33 1.14
N PRO A 321 -33.44 20.28 0.34
CA PRO A 321 -34.40 19.73 -0.60
C PRO A 321 -35.70 19.59 0.16
N GLY A 322 -36.79 20.17 -0.35
CA GLY A 322 -38.00 20.47 0.39
C GLY A 322 -38.45 19.40 1.38
N SER A 323 -39.38 19.72 2.25
CA SER A 323 -39.87 18.90 3.37
C SER A 323 -40.25 17.44 3.05
N GLY A 324 -40.05 16.95 1.81
CA GLY A 324 -40.30 15.62 1.32
C GLY A 324 -39.05 14.89 0.80
N SER A 325 -37.85 15.41 0.98
CA SER A 325 -36.66 14.69 0.49
C SER A 325 -36.23 13.60 1.48
N GLN A 326 -35.99 12.41 0.93
CA GLN A 326 -35.39 11.29 1.66
C GLN A 326 -33.97 11.09 1.15
N ARG A 327 -33.08 10.68 2.05
CA ARG A 327 -31.67 10.49 1.81
C ARG A 327 -31.24 9.12 2.26
N GLN A 328 -30.39 8.46 1.47
CA GLN A 328 -29.84 7.15 1.79
C GLN A 328 -28.39 7.06 1.34
N GLN A 329 -27.65 6.16 1.97
CA GLN A 329 -26.25 5.88 1.67
C GLN A 329 -26.03 4.37 1.67
N GLN A 330 -25.13 3.90 0.83
CA GLN A 330 -24.67 2.53 0.77
C GLN A 330 -23.19 2.48 0.39
N ASP A 331 -22.47 1.60 1.07
CA ASP A 331 -21.11 1.17 0.73
C ASP A 331 -21.07 -0.30 0.32
N SER A 332 -19.90 -0.80 -0.06
CA SER A 332 -19.71 -2.18 -0.49
C SER A 332 -20.08 -3.24 0.57
N ASP A 333 -19.95 -2.86 1.84
CA ASP A 333 -20.25 -3.76 3.00
C ASP A 333 -21.62 -3.48 3.62
N GLY A 334 -22.33 -2.49 3.13
CA GLY A 334 -23.53 -1.94 3.72
C GLY A 334 -24.79 -2.79 3.55
N ILE A 335 -25.72 -2.61 4.49
CA ILE A 335 -27.04 -3.19 4.43
C ILE A 335 -27.81 -2.57 3.26
N ARG A 336 -28.53 -3.39 2.51
CA ARG A 336 -29.38 -2.93 1.40
C ARG A 336 -30.34 -1.82 1.90
N PRO A 337 -30.29 -0.61 1.29
CA PRO A 337 -31.11 0.50 1.76
C PRO A 337 -32.61 0.24 1.53
N TYR A 338 -33.42 0.88 2.35
CA TYR A 338 -34.87 0.86 2.17
C TYR A 338 -35.25 1.70 0.94
N PRO A 339 -36.36 1.37 0.26
CA PRO A 339 -36.88 2.21 -0.81
C PRO A 339 -37.13 3.64 -0.34
N MET A 340 -36.69 4.63 -1.12
CA MET A 340 -37.01 6.03 -0.87
C MET A 340 -38.44 6.32 -1.30
N GLN A 341 -39.13 7.16 -0.53
CA GLN A 341 -40.51 7.54 -0.81
C GLN A 341 -40.71 9.01 -0.55
N THR A 342 -41.46 9.70 -1.40
CA THR A 342 -41.78 11.12 -1.19
C THR A 342 -43.12 11.51 -1.81
N SER A 343 -43.74 12.53 -1.22
CA SER A 343 -44.90 13.17 -1.82
C SER A 343 -44.41 14.04 -3.01
N VAL A 344 -45.12 13.93 -4.12
CA VAL A 344 -44.81 14.67 -5.35
C VAL A 344 -46.03 15.47 -5.85
N ASN A 345 -47.00 15.76 -4.96
CA ASN A 345 -48.21 16.51 -5.29
C ASN A 345 -47.90 17.79 -6.07
N GLY A 346 -48.54 17.98 -7.21
CA GLY A 346 -48.40 19.18 -8.06
C GLY A 346 -47.03 19.33 -8.75
N LYS A 347 -46.17 18.33 -8.66
CA LYS A 347 -44.89 18.34 -9.35
C LYS A 347 -44.98 17.61 -10.68
N THR A 348 -44.32 18.15 -11.68
CA THR A 348 -44.18 17.51 -13.00
C THR A 348 -42.88 16.69 -13.10
N HIS A 349 -41.95 16.95 -12.21
CA HIS A 349 -40.63 16.32 -12.16
C HIS A 349 -40.17 16.10 -10.72
N VAL A 350 -39.27 15.14 -10.55
CA VAL A 350 -38.52 14.91 -9.32
C VAL A 350 -37.05 14.69 -9.67
N HIS A 351 -36.15 14.94 -8.76
CA HIS A 351 -34.72 14.84 -8.99
C HIS A 351 -34.12 13.73 -8.13
N LEU A 352 -33.47 12.78 -8.78
CA LEU A 352 -32.59 11.79 -8.18
C LEU A 352 -31.17 12.35 -8.20
N CYS A 353 -30.60 12.57 -7.05
CA CYS A 353 -29.27 13.13 -6.91
C CYS A 353 -28.36 12.05 -6.36
N PHE A 354 -27.32 11.72 -7.09
CA PHE A 354 -26.29 10.78 -6.70
C PHE A 354 -25.03 11.56 -6.40
N GLY A 355 -24.45 11.38 -5.22
CA GLY A 355 -23.21 12.04 -4.80
C GLY A 355 -22.21 11.05 -4.27
N ASP A 356 -20.94 11.30 -4.52
CA ASP A 356 -19.87 10.74 -3.70
C ASP A 356 -19.92 11.42 -2.32
N ILE A 357 -19.54 10.78 -1.28
CA ILE A 357 -19.51 11.38 0.07
C ILE A 357 -18.21 12.14 0.35
N GLY A 358 -17.40 12.41 -0.68
CA GLY A 358 -16.12 13.10 -0.57
C GLY A 358 -14.92 12.18 -0.44
N ASP A 359 -15.11 10.88 -0.59
CA ASP A 359 -14.06 9.85 -0.64
C ASP A 359 -13.57 9.55 -2.07
N GLY A 360 -14.14 10.25 -3.06
CA GLY A 360 -13.92 10.06 -4.49
C GLY A 360 -15.07 9.34 -5.15
N ASN A 361 -15.10 9.34 -6.47
CA ASN A 361 -16.17 8.74 -7.26
C ASN A 361 -15.80 7.36 -7.83
N LYS A 362 -14.76 6.75 -7.31
CA LYS A 362 -14.27 5.47 -7.80
C LYS A 362 -15.23 4.34 -7.42
N GLY A 363 -15.82 3.71 -8.43
CA GLY A 363 -16.80 2.65 -8.20
C GLY A 363 -18.22 3.12 -7.85
N ASP A 364 -18.47 4.40 -7.70
CA ASP A 364 -19.74 4.99 -7.27
C ASP A 364 -20.80 4.93 -8.36
N ILE A 365 -21.37 3.75 -8.57
CA ILE A 365 -22.45 3.53 -9.54
C ILE A 365 -23.72 3.07 -8.84
N ALA A 366 -24.75 3.90 -8.94
CA ALA A 366 -26.10 3.58 -8.45
C ALA A 366 -26.93 2.87 -9.50
N LEU A 367 -27.56 1.78 -9.11
CA LEU A 367 -28.60 1.10 -9.89
C LEU A 367 -29.99 1.44 -9.34
N VAL A 368 -30.84 2.10 -10.14
CA VAL A 368 -32.25 2.32 -9.81
C VAL A 368 -33.03 1.16 -10.38
N THR A 369 -33.41 0.25 -9.51
CA THR A 369 -33.98 -1.05 -9.89
C THR A 369 -35.49 -1.05 -10.01
N TYR A 370 -36.16 -0.12 -9.32
CA TYR A 370 -37.61 -0.03 -9.33
C TYR A 370 -38.08 1.39 -9.03
N ILE A 371 -39.07 1.85 -9.81
CA ILE A 371 -39.74 3.12 -9.58
C ILE A 371 -41.25 2.87 -9.65
N GLU A 372 -41.97 3.25 -8.57
CA GLU A 372 -43.43 3.20 -8.47
C GLU A 372 -43.98 4.60 -8.29
N VAL A 373 -44.97 4.96 -9.08
CA VAL A 373 -45.67 6.24 -8.96
C VAL A 373 -47.13 6.00 -8.67
N SER A 374 -47.67 6.69 -7.68
CA SER A 374 -49.09 6.67 -7.36
C SER A 374 -49.81 7.83 -8.03
N VAL A 375 -50.89 7.51 -8.81
CA VAL A 375 -51.78 8.46 -9.46
C VAL A 375 -53.21 8.13 -9.02
N GLY A 376 -53.86 9.00 -8.27
CA GLY A 376 -55.14 8.68 -7.64
C GLY A 376 -55.03 7.44 -6.74
N LYS A 377 -55.81 6.41 -7.00
CA LYS A 377 -55.77 5.13 -6.25
C LYS A 377 -54.86 4.08 -6.94
N GLN A 378 -54.29 4.39 -8.08
CA GLN A 378 -53.47 3.42 -8.85
C GLN A 378 -51.98 3.57 -8.54
N LYS A 379 -51.31 2.43 -8.43
CA LYS A 379 -49.85 2.32 -8.36
C LYS A 379 -49.31 1.88 -9.72
N LEU A 380 -48.49 2.69 -10.31
CA LEU A 380 -47.95 2.48 -11.64
C LEU A 380 -46.46 2.11 -11.55
N ASN A 381 -46.05 1.03 -12.18
CA ASN A 381 -44.64 0.79 -12.45
C ASN A 381 -44.19 1.82 -13.50
N TYR A 382 -43.19 2.64 -13.16
CA TYR A 382 -42.78 3.77 -13.97
C TYR A 382 -42.25 3.36 -15.35
N PHE A 383 -41.50 2.24 -15.43
CA PHE A 383 -40.96 1.74 -16.69
C PHE A 383 -42.10 1.38 -17.68
N HIS A 384 -43.08 0.63 -17.20
CA HIS A 384 -44.24 0.27 -18.03
C HIS A 384 -45.12 1.46 -18.38
N TRP A 385 -45.31 2.39 -17.43
CA TRP A 385 -46.03 3.64 -17.69
C TRP A 385 -45.31 4.45 -18.77
N LEU A 386 -44.00 4.56 -18.73
CA LEU A 386 -43.20 5.30 -19.70
C LEU A 386 -43.37 4.73 -21.12
N ASP A 387 -43.22 3.42 -21.27
CA ASP A 387 -43.38 2.74 -22.58
C ASP A 387 -44.79 2.94 -23.17
N LYS A 388 -45.81 2.73 -22.34
CA LYS A 388 -47.20 2.91 -22.75
C LYS A 388 -47.49 4.37 -23.12
N THR A 389 -47.12 5.31 -22.28
CA THR A 389 -47.37 6.75 -22.49
C THR A 389 -46.64 7.27 -23.71
N LEU A 390 -45.40 6.80 -23.93
CA LEU A 390 -44.60 7.19 -25.10
C LEU A 390 -45.28 6.72 -26.41
N ALA A 391 -45.76 5.48 -26.43
CA ALA A 391 -46.49 4.94 -27.57
C ALA A 391 -47.80 5.71 -27.85
N GLU A 392 -48.58 6.00 -26.80
CA GLU A 392 -49.83 6.78 -26.91
C GLU A 392 -49.58 8.20 -27.42
N LYS A 393 -48.58 8.90 -26.85
CA LYS A 393 -48.25 10.26 -27.26
C LYS A 393 -47.71 10.34 -28.70
N LYS A 394 -46.94 9.37 -29.16
CA LYS A 394 -46.49 9.27 -30.54
C LYS A 394 -47.68 9.07 -31.50
N LYS A 395 -48.63 8.21 -31.13
CA LYS A 395 -49.87 8.02 -31.87
C LYS A 395 -50.71 9.32 -31.96
N GLN A 396 -50.80 10.06 -30.82
CA GLN A 396 -51.48 11.34 -30.78
C GLN A 396 -50.80 12.40 -31.70
N ALA A 397 -49.46 12.46 -31.69
CA ALA A 397 -48.71 13.41 -32.52
C ALA A 397 -48.78 13.08 -34.03
N ALA A 398 -49.05 11.82 -34.37
CA ALA A 398 -49.24 11.38 -35.77
C ALA A 398 -50.70 11.45 -36.23
N ALA A 399 -51.63 11.93 -35.41
CA ALA A 399 -53.03 12.06 -35.76
C ALA A 399 -53.26 13.11 -36.89
N ASN A 400 -54.24 12.84 -37.74
CA ASN A 400 -54.65 13.77 -38.80
C ASN A 400 -56.12 14.08 -38.62
N PRO A 401 -56.52 15.36 -38.36
CA PRO A 401 -55.66 16.53 -38.26
C PRO A 401 -54.78 16.54 -37.01
N PRO A 402 -53.64 17.27 -37.04
CA PRO A 402 -52.75 17.34 -35.91
C PRO A 402 -53.41 18.04 -34.67
N PRO A 403 -53.09 17.61 -33.45
CA PRO A 403 -53.68 18.21 -32.28
C PRO A 403 -53.20 19.67 -32.09
N PRO A 404 -54.04 20.54 -31.47
CA PRO A 404 -53.75 21.99 -31.33
C PRO A 404 -52.50 22.26 -30.46
N ASN A 405 -52.06 21.31 -29.67
CA ASN A 405 -50.90 21.41 -28.77
C ASN A 405 -49.70 20.56 -29.27
N LEU A 406 -49.56 20.39 -30.58
CA LEU A 406 -48.57 19.49 -31.21
C LEU A 406 -47.15 19.76 -30.76
N ASP A 407 -46.70 21.00 -30.58
CA ASP A 407 -45.34 21.33 -30.15
C ASP A 407 -45.09 20.94 -28.69
N ALA A 408 -46.04 21.18 -27.81
CA ALA A 408 -45.94 20.73 -26.40
C ALA A 408 -45.94 19.19 -26.33
N LEU A 409 -46.70 18.54 -27.18
CA LEU A 409 -46.74 17.08 -27.28
C LEU A 409 -45.42 16.51 -27.79
N ARG A 410 -44.82 17.12 -28.81
CA ARG A 410 -43.50 16.77 -29.36
C ARG A 410 -42.40 16.96 -28.30
N ALA A 411 -42.40 18.09 -27.56
CA ALA A 411 -41.47 18.33 -26.46
C ALA A 411 -41.57 17.26 -25.41
N ARG A 412 -42.79 16.87 -25.01
CA ARG A 412 -43.00 15.78 -24.03
C ARG A 412 -42.58 14.42 -24.58
N ILE A 413 -42.77 14.12 -25.84
CA ILE A 413 -42.29 12.89 -26.48
C ILE A 413 -40.75 12.85 -26.40
N THR A 414 -40.08 13.92 -26.78
CA THR A 414 -38.61 14.02 -26.76
C THR A 414 -38.07 13.79 -25.33
N GLU A 415 -38.71 14.36 -24.34
CA GLU A 415 -38.34 14.16 -22.92
C GLU A 415 -38.49 12.70 -22.50
N LEU A 416 -39.62 12.06 -22.83
CA LEU A 416 -39.88 10.66 -22.48
C LEU A 416 -38.97 9.71 -23.27
N GLU A 417 -38.62 10.00 -24.52
CA GLU A 417 -37.65 9.25 -25.32
C GLU A 417 -36.25 9.31 -24.73
N LYS A 418 -35.84 10.51 -24.32
CA LYS A 418 -34.56 10.68 -23.62
C LYS A 418 -34.52 9.84 -22.33
N MET A 419 -35.61 9.86 -21.58
CA MET A 419 -35.75 9.05 -20.38
C MET A 419 -35.69 7.55 -20.69
N ARG A 420 -36.45 7.10 -21.68
CA ARG A 420 -36.51 5.69 -22.10
C ARG A 420 -35.15 5.19 -22.61
N GLY A 421 -34.43 6.08 -23.26
CA GLY A 421 -33.10 5.78 -23.82
C GLY A 421 -32.02 5.54 -22.79
N LEU A 422 -32.25 5.82 -21.51
CA LEU A 422 -31.31 5.55 -20.40
C LEU A 422 -31.47 4.16 -19.79
N TYR A 423 -32.65 3.57 -19.91
CA TYR A 423 -32.92 2.24 -19.38
C TYR A 423 -32.06 1.18 -20.06
N GLY A 424 -31.52 0.25 -19.28
CA GLY A 424 -30.66 -0.83 -19.76
C GLY A 424 -29.24 -0.41 -20.16
N LYS A 425 -28.88 0.86 -19.94
CA LYS A 425 -27.54 1.39 -20.24
C LYS A 425 -26.74 1.58 -18.97
N HIS A 426 -25.53 1.03 -18.96
CA HIS A 426 -24.58 1.20 -17.89
C HIS A 426 -23.54 2.26 -18.25
N PRO A 427 -23.07 3.11 -17.30
CA PRO A 427 -22.06 4.14 -17.58
C PRO A 427 -20.69 3.56 -17.95
N GLN A 428 -20.36 2.33 -17.52
CA GLN A 428 -19.13 1.65 -17.92
C GLN A 428 -19.33 0.93 -19.25
N PRO A 429 -18.45 1.14 -20.26
CA PRO A 429 -18.55 0.46 -21.55
C PRO A 429 -18.51 -1.06 -21.43
N GLY A 430 -19.35 -1.72 -22.21
CA GLY A 430 -19.41 -3.18 -22.31
C GLY A 430 -20.17 -3.90 -21.19
N ARG A 431 -20.59 -3.19 -20.15
CA ARG A 431 -21.36 -3.75 -19.05
C ARG A 431 -22.86 -3.76 -19.40
N LYS A 432 -23.49 -4.90 -19.18
CA LYS A 432 -24.92 -5.12 -19.44
C LYS A 432 -25.70 -5.06 -18.12
N ILE A 433 -26.82 -4.37 -18.11
CA ILE A 433 -27.78 -4.36 -17.02
C ILE A 433 -29.17 -4.73 -17.57
N GLU A 434 -30.08 -5.05 -16.67
CA GLU A 434 -31.44 -5.42 -17.05
C GLU A 434 -32.17 -4.29 -17.76
N PRO A 435 -33.01 -4.57 -18.76
CA PRO A 435 -33.66 -3.53 -19.60
C PRO A 435 -34.52 -2.52 -18.84
N HIS A 436 -34.95 -2.84 -17.63
CA HIS A 436 -35.79 -1.99 -16.78
C HIS A 436 -35.01 -1.27 -15.67
N VAL A 437 -33.68 -1.37 -15.66
CA VAL A 437 -32.81 -0.74 -14.68
C VAL A 437 -32.13 0.51 -15.28
N LEU A 438 -31.98 1.54 -14.46
CA LEU A 438 -31.18 2.72 -14.75
C LEU A 438 -29.87 2.64 -13.96
N ALA A 439 -28.75 3.08 -14.55
CA ALA A 439 -27.48 3.16 -13.87
C ALA A 439 -26.89 4.56 -13.99
N PHE A 440 -26.38 5.09 -12.87
CA PHE A 440 -25.80 6.44 -12.79
C PHE A 440 -24.48 6.42 -12.03
N ALA A 441 -23.45 6.99 -12.65
CA ALA A 441 -22.20 7.26 -11.92
C ALA A 441 -22.34 8.57 -11.13
N ALA A 442 -21.91 8.55 -9.87
CA ALA A 442 -21.82 9.76 -9.06
C ALA A 442 -20.61 10.62 -9.51
N PRO A 443 -20.70 11.94 -9.38
CA PRO A 443 -21.86 12.75 -9.02
C PRO A 443 -22.80 13.03 -10.20
N THR A 444 -24.09 12.81 -10.01
CA THR A 444 -25.08 13.04 -11.07
C THR A 444 -26.40 13.51 -10.47
N VAL A 445 -27.08 14.47 -11.11
CA VAL A 445 -28.48 14.76 -10.86
C VAL A 445 -29.29 14.36 -12.07
N PHE A 446 -30.24 13.47 -11.84
CA PHE A 446 -31.11 12.98 -12.84
C PHE A 446 -32.54 13.51 -12.59
N THR A 447 -33.15 14.11 -13.59
CA THR A 447 -34.53 14.62 -13.53
C THR A 447 -35.47 13.60 -14.12
N LEU A 448 -36.39 13.12 -13.28
CA LEU A 448 -37.41 12.13 -13.60
C LEU A 448 -38.75 12.84 -13.92
N PRO A 449 -39.26 12.80 -15.13
CA PRO A 449 -40.57 13.32 -15.49
C PRO A 449 -41.69 12.46 -14.88
N LEU A 450 -42.69 13.10 -14.26
CA LEU A 450 -43.73 12.39 -13.55
C LEU A 450 -45.01 12.26 -14.44
N PRO A 451 -45.85 11.22 -14.18
CA PRO A 451 -47.22 11.16 -14.69
C PRO A 451 -48.02 12.35 -14.21
N GLU A 452 -48.95 12.79 -15.01
CA GLU A 452 -49.92 13.80 -14.63
C GLU A 452 -50.80 13.29 -13.47
N GLY A 453 -50.99 14.12 -12.43
CA GLY A 453 -51.70 13.73 -11.24
C GLY A 453 -50.94 12.82 -10.27
N ALA A 454 -49.64 12.66 -10.47
CA ALA A 454 -48.81 11.94 -9.50
C ALA A 454 -48.79 12.64 -8.15
N HIS A 455 -48.96 11.86 -7.05
CA HIS A 455 -49.00 12.38 -5.70
C HIS A 455 -47.98 11.72 -4.80
N TRP A 456 -47.53 10.51 -5.13
CA TRP A 456 -46.55 9.76 -4.36
C TRP A 456 -45.57 9.03 -5.27
N LEU A 457 -44.32 9.01 -4.88
CA LEU A 457 -43.24 8.31 -5.58
C LEU A 457 -42.48 7.41 -4.64
N LYS A 458 -42.17 6.19 -5.07
CA LYS A 458 -41.27 5.24 -4.41
C LYS A 458 -40.17 4.86 -5.38
N VAL A 459 -38.91 4.91 -4.92
CA VAL A 459 -37.73 4.59 -5.72
C VAL A 459 -36.86 3.59 -4.94
N ASP A 460 -36.52 2.49 -5.58
CA ASP A 460 -35.61 1.48 -5.07
C ASP A 460 -34.25 1.62 -5.77
N THR A 461 -33.24 1.90 -5.00
CA THR A 461 -31.89 2.17 -5.50
C THR A 461 -30.89 1.34 -4.71
N ARG A 462 -29.83 0.86 -5.38
CA ARG A 462 -28.74 0.13 -4.75
C ARG A 462 -27.40 0.48 -5.41
N LEU A 463 -26.32 0.26 -4.69
CA LEU A 463 -24.97 0.29 -5.25
C LEU A 463 -24.79 -0.86 -6.25
N ASP A 464 -24.07 -0.63 -7.33
CA ASP A 464 -23.67 -1.68 -8.27
C ASP A 464 -22.59 -2.58 -7.66
N MET A 465 -23.04 -3.63 -6.97
CA MET A 465 -22.15 -4.58 -6.27
C MET A 465 -21.33 -5.46 -7.21
N GLU A 466 -21.61 -5.47 -8.49
CA GLU A 466 -20.82 -6.20 -9.48
C GLU A 466 -19.74 -5.34 -10.15
N ASN A 467 -19.67 -4.06 -9.81
CA ASN A 467 -18.60 -3.18 -10.27
C ASN A 467 -17.24 -3.66 -9.73
N PRO A 468 -16.20 -3.82 -10.58
CA PRO A 468 -14.86 -4.20 -10.13
C PRO A 468 -14.24 -3.27 -9.09
N GLU A 469 -14.69 -2.02 -9.03
CA GLU A 469 -14.20 -1.00 -8.11
C GLU A 469 -15.13 -0.78 -6.91
N VAL A 470 -16.08 -1.68 -6.67
CA VAL A 470 -17.10 -1.54 -5.63
C VAL A 470 -16.55 -1.45 -4.21
N GLU A 471 -15.38 -2.03 -3.94
CA GLU A 471 -14.74 -1.97 -2.61
C GLU A 471 -14.41 -0.54 -2.15
N ALA A 472 -14.14 0.35 -3.09
CA ALA A 472 -13.86 1.75 -2.82
C ALA A 472 -15.13 2.62 -2.89
N ALA A 473 -16.28 2.02 -3.23
CA ALA A 473 -17.49 2.76 -3.52
C ALA A 473 -18.30 3.06 -2.26
N THR A 474 -18.61 4.34 -2.08
CA THR A 474 -19.60 4.80 -1.12
C THR A 474 -20.47 5.85 -1.78
N ILE A 475 -21.68 5.49 -2.12
CA ILE A 475 -22.59 6.39 -2.82
C ILE A 475 -23.75 6.84 -1.92
N GLN A 476 -24.07 8.11 -2.04
CA GLN A 476 -25.26 8.67 -1.42
C GLN A 476 -26.23 9.10 -2.50
N TRP A 477 -27.50 8.82 -2.29
CA TRP A 477 -28.56 9.33 -3.12
C TRP A 477 -29.65 10.05 -2.33
N THR A 478 -30.20 11.05 -2.97
CA THR A 478 -31.28 11.87 -2.42
C THR A 478 -32.37 11.99 -3.44
N LEU A 479 -33.61 11.82 -2.99
CA LEU A 479 -34.79 12.07 -3.77
C LEU A 479 -35.32 13.47 -3.40
N SER A 480 -35.37 14.40 -4.36
CA SER A 480 -35.74 15.79 -4.13
C SER A 480 -36.83 16.27 -5.09
N THR A 481 -37.79 17.04 -4.57
CA THR A 481 -38.82 17.72 -5.38
C THR A 481 -38.32 19.03 -5.99
N ASP A 482 -37.20 19.57 -5.51
CA ASP A 482 -36.61 20.80 -5.99
C ASP A 482 -35.26 20.50 -6.64
N LYS A 483 -35.00 21.10 -7.80
CA LYS A 483 -33.74 20.88 -8.54
C LYS A 483 -32.56 21.45 -7.76
N PRO A 484 -31.53 20.66 -7.44
CA PRO A 484 -30.29 21.14 -6.84
C PRO A 484 -29.60 22.15 -7.75
N ARG A 485 -28.94 23.13 -7.15
CA ARG A 485 -28.27 24.20 -7.90
C ARG A 485 -27.13 23.70 -8.79
N ASP A 486 -26.29 22.81 -8.25
CA ASP A 486 -25.12 22.30 -8.96
C ASP A 486 -24.77 20.88 -8.47
N VAL A 487 -24.68 19.96 -9.41
CA VAL A 487 -24.38 18.53 -9.14
C VAL A 487 -22.96 18.33 -8.63
N THR A 488 -22.02 19.08 -9.19
CA THR A 488 -20.59 18.98 -8.81
C THR A 488 -20.36 19.49 -7.41
N LYS A 489 -21.30 20.19 -6.87
CA LYS A 489 -21.29 20.83 -5.57
C LYS A 489 -22.21 20.15 -4.55
N ILE A 490 -22.84 19.02 -4.87
CA ILE A 490 -23.62 18.24 -3.90
C ILE A 490 -22.64 17.59 -2.93
N ILE A 491 -22.60 18.14 -1.74
CA ILE A 491 -21.84 17.58 -0.64
C ILE A 491 -22.84 16.83 0.21
N PRO A 492 -22.62 15.53 0.40
CA PRO A 492 -23.44 14.76 1.28
C PRO A 492 -23.25 15.27 2.73
N GLY A 493 -24.31 15.76 3.30
CA GLY A 493 -24.26 16.36 4.61
C GLY A 493 -24.05 17.86 4.58
N VAL A 494 -24.74 18.53 5.44
CA VAL A 494 -24.64 19.97 5.58
C VAL A 494 -23.29 20.30 6.17
N VAL A 495 -22.41 20.82 5.33
CA VAL A 495 -21.14 21.36 5.78
C VAL A 495 -21.39 22.81 6.13
N THR A 496 -21.39 23.11 7.40
CA THR A 496 -21.55 24.47 7.90
C THR A 496 -20.30 24.91 8.62
N ILE A 497 -20.04 26.22 8.66
CA ILE A 497 -18.94 26.80 9.42
C ILE A 497 -19.35 26.90 10.87
N TRP A 498 -18.49 26.51 11.77
CA TRP A 498 -18.76 26.59 13.18
C TRP A 498 -18.79 28.05 13.67
N LYS A 499 -19.86 28.43 14.36
CA LYS A 499 -19.96 29.66 15.12
C LYS A 499 -19.93 29.34 16.59
N ARG A 500 -18.96 29.85 17.30
CA ARG A 500 -18.93 29.79 18.73
C ARG A 500 -19.93 30.78 19.30
N GLY A 501 -20.67 30.43 20.35
CA GLY A 501 -21.57 31.34 21.05
C GLY A 501 -23.06 31.31 20.67
N THR A 502 -23.43 30.60 19.62
CA THR A 502 -24.87 30.45 19.32
C THR A 502 -25.58 29.59 20.37
N LYS A 503 -26.49 30.18 21.09
CA LYS A 503 -27.22 29.54 22.18
C LYS A 503 -28.40 28.64 21.73
N ALA A 504 -28.67 28.60 20.45
CA ALA A 504 -29.81 27.88 19.90
C ALA A 504 -29.54 26.40 19.74
N SER A 505 -30.40 25.58 20.33
CA SER A 505 -30.21 24.13 20.37
C SER A 505 -30.26 23.38 19.03
N GLY A 506 -30.74 24.03 17.97
CA GLY A 506 -30.76 23.45 16.60
C GLY A 506 -29.53 23.75 15.74
N GLU A 507 -28.69 24.67 16.16
CA GLU A 507 -27.55 25.16 15.35
C GLU A 507 -26.25 24.45 15.67
N THR A 508 -26.17 23.82 16.84
CA THR A 508 -24.91 23.23 17.34
C THR A 508 -24.35 22.13 16.44
N MET A 509 -25.19 21.30 15.86
CA MET A 509 -24.76 20.29 14.90
C MET A 509 -24.27 20.92 13.60
N ASN A 510 -24.95 21.95 13.15
CA ASN A 510 -24.53 22.71 11.98
C ASN A 510 -23.19 23.39 12.21
N ASP A 511 -22.96 23.96 13.35
CA ASP A 511 -21.71 24.63 13.72
C ASP A 511 -20.54 23.67 13.75
N PHE A 512 -20.77 22.48 14.23
CA PHE A 512 -19.77 21.45 14.26
C PHE A 512 -19.40 20.93 12.86
N ASN A 513 -20.38 20.68 12.00
CA ASN A 513 -20.13 20.31 10.62
C ASN A 513 -19.36 21.39 9.85
N LYS A 514 -19.57 22.68 10.17
CA LYS A 514 -18.78 23.79 9.64
C LYS A 514 -17.32 23.65 10.01
N MET A 515 -17.03 23.42 11.28
CA MET A 515 -15.68 23.32 11.79
C MET A 515 -14.95 22.11 11.22
N LYS A 516 -15.62 20.96 11.11
CA LYS A 516 -15.06 19.76 10.49
C LYS A 516 -14.67 19.97 9.03
N ALA A 517 -15.51 20.66 8.27
CA ALA A 517 -15.21 20.94 6.86
C ALA A 517 -14.07 21.96 6.69
N ALA A 518 -13.99 22.92 7.59
CA ALA A 518 -12.93 23.92 7.57
C ALA A 518 -11.57 23.35 8.00
N PHE A 519 -11.58 22.36 8.90
CA PHE A 519 -10.38 21.84 9.55
C PHE A 519 -10.44 20.30 9.68
N PRO A 520 -10.44 19.56 8.58
CA PRO A 520 -10.57 18.10 8.62
C PRO A 520 -9.44 17.42 9.39
N ASP A 521 -8.23 18.00 9.38
CA ASP A 521 -7.07 17.43 10.07
C ASP A 521 -7.12 17.59 11.60
N MET A 522 -7.96 18.49 12.12
CA MET A 522 -8.21 18.63 13.56
C MET A 522 -9.24 17.67 14.09
N PHE A 523 -10.09 17.20 13.20
CA PHE A 523 -11.20 16.35 13.54
C PHE A 523 -10.96 14.99 12.93
N GLU A 524 -10.21 14.18 13.64
CA GLU A 524 -10.32 12.74 13.45
C GLU A 524 -11.77 12.34 13.70
N ARG A 525 -12.16 11.26 13.07
CA ARG A 525 -13.42 10.56 13.31
C ARG A 525 -13.78 10.64 14.78
N ARG A 526 -15.01 10.98 15.16
CA ARG A 526 -15.62 10.83 16.51
C ARG A 526 -15.87 12.08 17.36
N LEU A 527 -15.82 13.26 16.83
CA LEU A 527 -15.76 14.44 17.67
C LEU A 527 -17.02 15.24 17.88
N GLU A 528 -17.94 15.11 17.01
CA GLU A 528 -19.03 16.04 16.88
C GLU A 528 -19.99 16.08 18.06
N GLU A 529 -20.25 14.90 18.61
CA GLU A 529 -21.15 14.78 19.73
C GLU A 529 -20.57 15.38 21.01
N VAL A 530 -19.28 15.16 21.20
CA VAL A 530 -18.58 15.67 22.37
C VAL A 530 -18.45 17.19 22.29
N ALA A 531 -18.13 17.69 21.10
CA ALA A 531 -18.05 19.14 20.87
C ALA A 531 -19.38 19.82 21.15
N ASN A 532 -20.49 19.25 20.70
CA ASN A 532 -21.82 19.79 20.94
C ASN A 532 -22.17 19.89 22.43
N ASN A 533 -21.80 18.90 23.23
CA ASN A 533 -22.10 18.90 24.66
C ASN A 533 -21.15 19.81 25.45
N LEU A 534 -19.88 19.81 25.14
CA LEU A 534 -18.92 20.70 25.78
C LEU A 534 -19.25 22.15 25.49
N TYR A 535 -19.69 22.42 24.29
CA TYR A 535 -20.10 23.72 23.83
C TYR A 535 -21.29 24.30 24.65
N ARG A 536 -22.21 23.44 25.04
CA ARG A 536 -23.33 23.80 25.91
C ARG A 536 -22.94 23.93 27.38
N GLY A 537 -21.68 23.74 27.76
CA GLY A 537 -21.21 23.76 29.14
C GLY A 537 -21.68 22.57 29.97
N GLY A 538 -22.16 21.51 29.31
CA GLY A 538 -22.66 20.29 29.93
C GLY A 538 -21.55 19.23 30.09
N LYS A 539 -21.77 18.29 31.03
CA LYS A 539 -21.04 17.05 31.06
C LYS A 539 -21.35 16.23 29.80
N PRO A 540 -20.40 15.41 29.25
CA PRO A 540 -20.65 14.60 28.07
C PRO A 540 -21.72 13.56 28.38
N ASN A 541 -22.97 13.96 28.23
CA ASN A 541 -24.14 13.10 28.43
C ASN A 541 -24.80 12.82 27.08
N ILE A 542 -23.99 12.40 26.11
CA ILE A 542 -24.41 12.22 24.75
C ILE A 542 -25.00 10.84 24.59
N THR A 543 -26.23 10.85 24.14
CA THR A 543 -26.91 9.65 23.72
C THR A 543 -26.79 9.59 22.19
N VAL A 544 -25.93 8.70 21.69
CA VAL A 544 -25.73 8.40 20.26
C VAL A 544 -27.05 8.15 19.49
N TYR A 545 -28.16 8.00 20.22
CA TYR A 545 -29.51 7.80 19.69
C TYR A 545 -30.13 9.01 18.98
N TYR A 546 -29.68 10.20 19.25
CA TYR A 546 -30.29 11.41 18.68
C TYR A 546 -29.79 11.72 17.25
N PHE A 547 -28.77 11.01 16.80
CA PHE A 547 -28.23 11.22 15.46
C PHE A 547 -28.80 10.18 14.51
N SER A 548 -29.15 10.61 13.31
CA SER A 548 -29.44 9.67 12.23
C SER A 548 -28.17 8.89 11.87
N ASP A 549 -28.34 7.71 11.31
CA ASP A 549 -27.21 6.89 10.87
C ASP A 549 -26.33 7.61 9.84
N ASP A 550 -26.93 8.48 9.03
CA ASP A 550 -26.20 9.34 8.09
C ASP A 550 -25.37 10.41 8.78
N GLN A 551 -25.89 11.04 9.82
CA GLN A 551 -25.14 11.97 10.64
C GLN A 551 -23.97 11.27 11.31
N LEU A 552 -24.16 10.07 11.85
CA LEU A 552 -23.09 9.28 12.46
C LEU A 552 -21.99 8.90 11.46
N GLY A 553 -22.34 8.51 10.23
CA GLY A 553 -21.37 8.16 9.21
C GLY A 553 -20.47 9.32 8.77
N GLN A 554 -21.05 10.53 8.71
CA GLN A 554 -20.26 11.72 8.42
C GLN A 554 -19.31 12.10 9.54
N LEU A 555 -19.68 11.80 10.78
CA LEU A 555 -19.03 12.20 11.99
C LEU A 555 -17.90 11.26 12.41
N LEU A 556 -18.17 9.98 12.32
CA LEU A 556 -17.37 8.93 12.93
C LEU A 556 -16.54 8.15 11.89
N GLY A 557 -16.79 8.42 10.61
CA GLY A 557 -16.33 7.57 9.52
C GLY A 557 -17.10 6.26 9.46
N GLN A 558 -17.07 5.62 8.30
CA GLN A 558 -17.96 4.51 7.96
C GLN A 558 -17.88 3.34 8.95
N GLN A 559 -16.69 2.97 9.36
CA GLN A 559 -16.49 1.82 10.26
C GLN A 559 -17.07 2.04 11.68
N ASP A 560 -16.93 3.24 12.21
CA ASP A 560 -17.48 3.55 13.53
C ASP A 560 -19.01 3.77 13.47
N LYS A 561 -19.51 4.25 12.31
CA LYS A 561 -20.95 4.29 12.02
C LYS A 561 -21.55 2.89 12.02
N ASP A 562 -20.96 1.98 11.27
CA ASP A 562 -21.46 0.61 11.15
C ASP A 562 -21.47 -0.08 12.50
N MET A 563 -20.45 0.15 13.31
CA MET A 563 -20.42 -0.32 14.69
C MET A 563 -21.59 0.23 15.50
N LEU A 564 -21.90 1.54 15.41
CA LEU A 564 -22.97 2.15 16.19
C LEU A 564 -24.37 1.77 15.69
N VAL A 565 -24.55 1.69 14.37
CA VAL A 565 -25.79 1.19 13.76
C VAL A 565 -26.07 -0.23 14.20
N ALA A 566 -25.06 -1.03 14.21
CA ALA A 566 -25.16 -2.42 14.58
C ALA A 566 -25.27 -2.61 16.10
N MET A 567 -24.64 -1.77 16.90
CA MET A 567 -24.91 -1.70 18.35
C MET A 567 -26.38 -1.35 18.63
N LYS A 568 -26.99 -0.45 17.87
CA LYS A 568 -28.46 -0.17 17.99
C LYS A 568 -29.29 -1.39 17.63
N LYS A 569 -28.86 -2.18 16.64
CA LYS A 569 -29.55 -3.40 16.22
C LYS A 569 -29.38 -4.51 17.25
N ASP A 570 -28.17 -4.71 17.76
CA ASP A 570 -27.88 -5.66 18.82
C ASP A 570 -28.51 -5.27 20.15
N TRP A 571 -28.78 -3.99 20.40
CA TRP A 571 -29.55 -3.51 21.53
C TRP A 571 -30.97 -4.10 21.56
N GLY A 572 -31.62 -4.23 20.41
CA GLY A 572 -32.92 -4.88 20.28
C GLY A 572 -32.88 -6.34 20.77
N TYR A 573 -31.76 -7.05 20.57
CA TYR A 573 -31.58 -8.41 21.08
C TYR A 573 -31.24 -8.45 22.57
N ASN A 574 -30.51 -7.48 23.11
CA ASN A 574 -30.07 -7.45 24.50
C ASN A 574 -31.07 -6.77 25.45
N ALA A 575 -32.02 -5.99 24.90
CA ALA A 575 -33.13 -5.42 25.69
C ALA A 575 -34.17 -6.45 26.10
N THR A 576 -34.09 -7.68 25.57
CA THR A 576 -34.99 -8.79 25.92
C THR A 576 -34.22 -9.75 26.83
N PRO A 577 -34.32 -9.62 28.17
CA PRO A 577 -33.55 -10.43 29.12
C PRO A 577 -33.89 -11.93 29.09
N ASN A 578 -34.99 -12.34 28.44
CA ASN A 578 -35.42 -13.71 28.34
C ASN A 578 -35.64 -14.15 26.89
N LEU A 579 -34.55 -14.45 26.17
CA LEU A 579 -34.65 -15.11 24.87
C LEU A 579 -35.26 -16.51 25.03
N ASN A 580 -36.26 -16.83 24.23
CA ASN A 580 -36.77 -18.20 24.15
C ASN A 580 -35.71 -19.12 23.51
N LYS A 581 -35.94 -20.45 23.58
CA LYS A 581 -34.96 -21.45 23.10
C LYS A 581 -34.60 -21.29 21.62
N GLN A 582 -35.56 -20.93 20.78
CA GLN A 582 -35.34 -20.69 19.34
C GLN A 582 -34.50 -19.43 19.13
N GLN A 583 -34.80 -18.32 19.77
CA GLN A 583 -34.04 -17.08 19.70
C GLN A 583 -32.60 -17.26 20.21
N GLN A 584 -32.40 -18.09 21.24
CA GLN A 584 -31.07 -18.46 21.71
C GLN A 584 -30.26 -19.19 20.63
N GLN A 585 -30.88 -20.15 19.94
CA GLN A 585 -30.24 -20.89 18.87
C GLN A 585 -29.92 -20.00 17.66
N GLU A 586 -30.85 -19.12 17.30
CA GLU A 586 -30.61 -18.13 16.22
C GLU A 586 -29.46 -17.18 16.56
N TYR A 587 -29.40 -16.73 17.82
CA TYR A 587 -28.30 -15.87 18.31
C TYR A 587 -26.96 -16.59 18.24
N ASP A 588 -26.85 -17.77 18.82
CA ASP A 588 -25.64 -18.57 18.83
C ASP A 588 -25.21 -18.94 17.40
N GLY A 589 -26.16 -19.29 16.54
CA GLY A 589 -25.91 -19.59 15.12
C GLY A 589 -25.36 -18.38 14.35
N ALA A 590 -25.88 -17.19 14.61
CA ALA A 590 -25.37 -15.97 13.97
C ALA A 590 -23.94 -15.63 14.42
N LEU A 591 -23.63 -15.73 15.72
CA LEU A 591 -22.26 -15.54 16.22
C LEU A 591 -21.28 -16.53 15.58
N LEU A 592 -21.64 -17.80 15.55
CA LEU A 592 -20.81 -18.83 14.95
C LEU A 592 -20.59 -18.60 13.46
N TRP A 593 -21.62 -18.17 12.74
CA TRP A 593 -21.50 -17.83 11.33
C TRP A 593 -20.43 -16.73 11.10
N HIS A 594 -20.47 -15.67 11.92
CA HIS A 594 -19.45 -14.61 11.81
C HIS A 594 -18.04 -15.09 12.11
N LEU A 595 -17.88 -15.95 13.11
CA LEU A 595 -16.59 -16.57 13.43
C LEU A 595 -16.08 -17.47 12.31
N HIS A 596 -16.99 -18.24 11.67
CA HIS A 596 -16.63 -19.05 10.51
C HIS A 596 -16.18 -18.19 9.32
N GLN A 597 -16.85 -17.05 9.06
CA GLN A 597 -16.43 -16.13 8.01
C GLN A 597 -15.05 -15.51 8.33
N LEU A 598 -14.80 -15.17 9.58
CA LEU A 598 -13.48 -14.69 10.00
C LEU A 598 -12.41 -15.78 9.85
N ALA A 599 -12.69 -17.02 10.28
CA ALA A 599 -11.77 -18.14 10.14
C ALA A 599 -11.42 -18.39 8.66
N ARG A 600 -12.41 -18.34 7.77
CA ARG A 600 -12.20 -18.44 6.32
C ARG A 600 -11.26 -17.36 5.79
N LYS A 601 -11.44 -16.11 6.21
CA LYS A 601 -10.56 -14.99 5.82
C LYS A 601 -9.15 -15.15 6.42
N ALA A 602 -9.07 -15.45 7.71
CA ALA A 602 -7.83 -15.60 8.46
C ALA A 602 -6.98 -16.79 7.98
N TRP A 603 -7.62 -17.92 7.67
CA TRP A 603 -6.95 -19.12 7.17
C TRP A 603 -6.81 -19.18 5.65
N ARG A 604 -7.27 -18.12 4.98
CA ARG A 604 -7.07 -17.86 3.54
C ARG A 604 -7.63 -18.94 2.60
N ARG A 605 -8.55 -19.76 3.09
CA ARG A 605 -9.24 -20.85 2.37
C ARG A 605 -10.60 -21.16 3.00
N PRO A 606 -11.51 -21.87 2.31
CA PRO A 606 -12.69 -22.41 2.94
C PRO A 606 -12.32 -23.29 4.15
N ILE A 607 -13.10 -23.16 5.21
CA ILE A 607 -12.97 -24.06 6.37
C ILE A 607 -13.66 -25.40 6.08
N THR A 608 -13.10 -26.48 6.55
CA THR A 608 -13.67 -27.82 6.38
C THR A 608 -14.82 -28.04 7.38
N ALA A 609 -15.67 -29.05 7.10
CA ALA A 609 -16.75 -29.42 8.03
C ALA A 609 -16.23 -29.81 9.42
N ASP A 610 -15.07 -30.46 9.50
CA ASP A 610 -14.47 -30.84 10.77
C ASP A 610 -13.89 -29.64 11.52
N GLU A 611 -13.31 -28.66 10.82
CA GLU A 611 -12.87 -27.39 11.41
C GLU A 611 -14.07 -26.59 11.93
N THR A 612 -15.16 -26.53 11.16
CA THR A 612 -16.42 -25.91 11.60
C THR A 612 -16.91 -26.55 12.91
N LYS A 613 -17.01 -27.90 12.94
CA LYS A 613 -17.40 -28.62 14.16
C LYS A 613 -16.48 -28.34 15.35
N LYS A 614 -15.16 -28.20 15.14
CA LYS A 614 -14.21 -27.88 16.21
C LYS A 614 -14.43 -26.49 16.76
N LEU A 615 -14.68 -25.49 15.90
CA LEU A 615 -14.97 -24.11 16.32
C LEU A 615 -16.29 -24.06 17.11
N ASP A 616 -17.34 -24.74 16.62
CA ASP A 616 -18.63 -24.82 17.31
C ASP A 616 -18.50 -25.54 18.67
N ALA A 617 -17.78 -26.66 18.72
CA ALA A 617 -17.53 -27.40 19.95
C ALA A 617 -16.79 -26.52 21.00
N LEU A 618 -15.79 -25.72 20.58
CA LEU A 618 -15.09 -24.82 21.46
C LEU A 618 -16.03 -23.75 22.04
N TYR A 619 -16.89 -23.17 21.19
CA TYR A 619 -17.90 -22.21 21.62
C TYR A 619 -18.83 -22.80 22.68
N PHE A 620 -19.46 -23.93 22.39
CA PHE A 620 -20.38 -24.56 23.32
C PHE A 620 -19.72 -25.10 24.57
N ALA A 621 -18.47 -25.59 24.50
CA ALA A 621 -17.71 -25.97 25.68
C ALA A 621 -17.39 -24.76 26.59
N SER A 622 -17.12 -23.59 25.98
CA SER A 622 -16.92 -22.34 26.71
C SER A 622 -18.24 -21.87 27.36
N ARG A 623 -19.37 -21.99 26.65
CA ARG A 623 -20.71 -21.71 27.21
C ARG A 623 -21.05 -22.64 28.37
N ALA A 624 -20.69 -23.91 28.31
CA ALA A 624 -20.91 -24.89 29.38
C ALA A 624 -20.08 -24.61 30.66
N LYS A 625 -19.05 -23.75 30.56
CA LYS A 625 -18.27 -23.21 31.69
C LYS A 625 -18.79 -21.86 32.18
N ASP A 626 -20.04 -21.54 31.95
CA ASP A 626 -20.74 -20.32 32.35
C ASP A 626 -20.19 -19.02 31.75
N LEU A 627 -19.37 -19.08 30.71
CA LEU A 627 -19.03 -17.87 29.96
C LEU A 627 -20.27 -17.33 29.26
N ASP A 628 -20.45 -16.01 29.25
CA ASP A 628 -21.47 -15.39 28.42
C ASP A 628 -21.18 -15.61 26.92
N ARG A 629 -22.15 -15.30 26.05
CA ARG A 629 -22.04 -15.55 24.61
C ARG A 629 -20.87 -14.84 23.94
N GLU A 630 -20.67 -13.60 24.30
CA GLU A 630 -19.57 -12.81 23.73
C GLU A 630 -18.22 -13.33 24.22
N SER A 631 -18.09 -13.65 25.48
CA SER A 631 -16.87 -14.26 26.06
C SER A 631 -16.52 -15.59 25.40
N ALA A 632 -17.53 -16.47 25.20
CA ALA A 632 -17.35 -17.73 24.51
C ALA A 632 -16.93 -17.53 23.04
N ALA A 633 -17.51 -16.54 22.36
CA ALA A 633 -17.13 -16.18 20.99
C ALA A 633 -15.70 -15.65 20.91
N ARG A 634 -15.23 -14.88 21.91
CA ARG A 634 -13.84 -14.40 21.99
C ARG A 634 -12.85 -15.54 22.17
N GLU A 635 -13.16 -16.59 22.91
CA GLU A 635 -12.28 -17.78 23.02
C GLU A 635 -12.13 -18.44 21.63
N VAL A 636 -13.18 -18.51 20.82
CA VAL A 636 -13.12 -19.00 19.45
C VAL A 636 -12.29 -18.06 18.57
N LEU A 637 -12.46 -16.73 18.70
CA LEU A 637 -11.65 -15.74 18.00
C LEU A 637 -10.16 -15.92 18.31
N VAL A 638 -9.78 -16.07 19.59
CA VAL A 638 -8.40 -16.32 20.00
C VAL A 638 -7.90 -17.62 19.35
N PHE A 639 -8.67 -18.70 19.39
CA PHE A 639 -8.29 -19.99 18.78
C PHE A 639 -8.04 -19.84 17.27
N ILE A 640 -8.88 -19.08 16.54
CA ILE A 640 -8.70 -18.83 15.11
C ILE A 640 -7.34 -18.17 14.84
N LEU A 641 -6.95 -17.19 15.68
CA LEU A 641 -5.75 -16.38 15.50
C LEU A 641 -4.46 -17.04 16.00
N VAL A 642 -4.56 -18.08 16.84
CA VAL A 642 -3.37 -18.87 17.27
C VAL A 642 -3.26 -20.19 16.51
N SER A 643 -4.22 -20.51 15.67
CA SER A 643 -4.22 -21.72 14.86
C SER A 643 -3.00 -21.75 13.92
N PRO A 644 -2.35 -22.89 13.72
CA PRO A 644 -1.35 -23.04 12.65
C PRO A 644 -1.85 -22.62 11.28
N ASN A 645 -3.15 -22.79 10.98
CA ASN A 645 -3.77 -22.33 9.74
C ASN A 645 -3.69 -20.80 9.55
N PHE A 646 -3.67 -20.05 10.64
CA PHE A 646 -3.46 -18.59 10.60
C PHE A 646 -1.97 -18.24 10.61
N LEU A 647 -1.22 -18.80 11.56
CA LEU A 647 0.17 -18.40 11.79
C LEU A 647 1.12 -18.82 10.68
N PHE A 648 0.80 -19.88 9.93
CA PHE A 648 1.64 -20.40 8.86
C PHE A 648 1.00 -20.23 7.47
N LYS A 649 1.83 -19.99 6.48
CA LYS A 649 1.46 -20.08 5.06
C LYS A 649 1.62 -21.54 4.63
N ALA A 650 0.72 -22.40 5.13
CA ALA A 650 0.78 -23.82 4.88
C ALA A 650 0.39 -24.15 3.43
N GLU A 651 1.22 -24.94 2.76
CA GLU A 651 0.96 -25.53 1.47
C GLU A 651 0.81 -27.04 1.68
N THR A 652 -0.39 -27.56 1.56
CA THR A 652 -0.71 -28.97 1.90
C THR A 652 -0.15 -29.92 0.87
N LEU A 653 0.69 -30.87 1.26
CA LEU A 653 1.14 -31.92 0.36
C LEU A 653 0.02 -32.95 0.18
N PRO A 654 -0.49 -33.15 -1.04
CA PRO A 654 -1.38 -34.29 -1.29
C PRO A 654 -0.58 -35.57 -1.14
N PRO A 655 -1.25 -36.70 -0.86
CA PRO A 655 -0.61 -38.02 -0.91
C PRO A 655 0.03 -38.24 -2.28
N ILE A 656 1.34 -38.45 -2.31
CA ILE A 656 2.07 -38.69 -3.57
C ILE A 656 1.81 -40.11 -3.99
N ALA A 657 1.08 -40.29 -5.09
CA ALA A 657 0.73 -41.60 -5.62
C ALA A 657 1.91 -42.28 -6.36
N ASP A 658 2.89 -41.49 -6.82
CA ASP A 658 4.04 -42.00 -7.58
C ASP A 658 5.34 -41.39 -7.04
N ALA A 659 6.28 -42.24 -6.63
CA ALA A 659 7.62 -41.90 -6.16
C ALA A 659 8.48 -41.09 -7.19
N LYS A 660 8.04 -41.05 -8.46
CA LYS A 660 8.68 -40.26 -9.52
C LYS A 660 8.21 -38.80 -9.57
N THR A 661 7.13 -38.45 -8.85
CA THR A 661 6.60 -37.08 -8.81
C THR A 661 7.56 -36.20 -8.03
N THR A 662 8.24 -35.30 -8.72
CA THR A 662 9.22 -34.37 -8.09
C THR A 662 8.61 -33.03 -7.70
N GLU A 663 7.45 -32.66 -8.25
CA GLU A 663 6.75 -31.42 -7.98
C GLU A 663 5.23 -31.59 -8.04
N VAL A 664 4.52 -30.74 -7.30
CA VAL A 664 3.06 -30.75 -7.22
C VAL A 664 2.56 -29.30 -7.41
N PRO A 665 1.55 -29.06 -8.27
CA PRO A 665 0.95 -27.75 -8.42
C PRO A 665 0.27 -27.30 -7.14
N LEU A 666 0.30 -26.00 -6.87
CA LEU A 666 -0.48 -25.37 -5.82
C LEU A 666 -1.97 -25.44 -6.17
N ASN A 667 -2.81 -25.55 -5.16
CA ASN A 667 -4.24 -25.28 -5.35
C ASN A 667 -4.51 -23.77 -5.44
N ALA A 668 -5.72 -23.39 -5.86
CA ALA A 668 -6.07 -21.99 -6.11
C ALA A 668 -5.95 -21.10 -4.86
N HIS A 669 -6.28 -21.61 -3.66
CA HIS A 669 -6.16 -20.85 -2.41
C HIS A 669 -4.71 -20.69 -1.94
N GLU A 670 -3.89 -21.72 -2.13
CA GLU A 670 -2.45 -21.65 -1.87
C GLU A 670 -1.79 -20.65 -2.80
N LEU A 671 -2.15 -20.65 -4.09
CA LEU A 671 -1.67 -19.69 -5.09
C LEU A 671 -2.13 -18.27 -4.74
N ALA A 672 -3.39 -18.08 -4.34
CA ALA A 672 -3.89 -16.77 -3.88
C ALA A 672 -3.10 -16.26 -2.68
N SER A 673 -2.82 -17.13 -1.69
CA SER A 673 -2.00 -16.78 -0.53
C SER A 673 -0.58 -16.42 -0.94
N ARG A 674 0.08 -17.23 -1.78
CA ARG A 674 1.45 -16.98 -2.25
C ARG A 674 1.55 -15.65 -2.98
N LEU A 675 0.61 -15.36 -3.89
CA LEU A 675 0.54 -14.09 -4.62
C LEU A 675 0.31 -12.90 -3.68
N SER A 676 -0.64 -13.01 -2.75
CA SER A 676 -1.00 -11.93 -1.85
C SER A 676 0.13 -11.58 -0.88
N TYR A 677 0.78 -12.57 -0.28
CA TYR A 677 1.92 -12.33 0.61
C TYR A 677 3.16 -11.85 -0.15
N PHE A 678 3.33 -12.24 -1.40
CA PHE A 678 4.39 -11.69 -2.24
C PHE A 678 4.19 -10.18 -2.49
N LEU A 679 2.99 -9.76 -2.92
CA LEU A 679 2.76 -8.39 -3.38
C LEU A 679 2.32 -7.43 -2.27
N TRP A 680 1.61 -7.90 -1.25
CA TRP A 680 0.99 -7.10 -0.21
C TRP A 680 1.47 -7.43 1.21
N ALA A 681 2.26 -8.50 1.37
CA ALA A 681 2.65 -9.06 2.68
C ALA A 681 1.44 -9.30 3.60
N SER A 682 0.27 -9.57 3.04
CA SER A 682 -1.00 -9.71 3.76
C SER A 682 -1.93 -10.74 3.12
N THR A 683 -3.07 -10.98 3.77
CA THR A 683 -4.10 -11.93 3.33
C THR A 683 -4.73 -11.54 1.98
N PRO A 684 -5.17 -12.52 1.16
CA PRO A 684 -5.89 -12.24 -0.09
C PRO A 684 -7.16 -11.40 0.15
N ASP A 685 -7.42 -10.43 -0.72
CA ASP A 685 -8.67 -9.69 -0.73
C ASP A 685 -9.84 -10.55 -1.24
N TRP A 686 -11.05 -9.99 -1.22
CA TRP A 686 -12.26 -10.72 -1.62
C TRP A 686 -12.24 -11.12 -3.10
N GLN A 687 -11.69 -10.28 -3.99
CA GLN A 687 -11.62 -10.58 -5.43
C GLN A 687 -10.69 -11.76 -5.69
N LEU A 688 -9.54 -11.77 -5.06
CA LEU A 688 -8.58 -12.86 -5.19
C LEU A 688 -9.11 -14.15 -4.56
N ARG A 689 -9.80 -14.05 -3.41
CA ARG A 689 -10.49 -15.21 -2.80
C ARG A 689 -11.58 -15.75 -3.70
N LYS A 690 -12.40 -14.88 -4.32
CA LYS A 690 -13.44 -15.30 -5.28
C LYS A 690 -12.85 -16.08 -6.46
N ALA A 691 -11.76 -15.54 -7.05
CA ALA A 691 -11.08 -16.24 -8.15
C ALA A 691 -10.44 -17.57 -7.72
N ALA A 692 -10.06 -17.70 -6.44
CA ALA A 692 -9.61 -18.96 -5.88
C ALA A 692 -10.78 -19.94 -5.62
N ASP A 693 -11.91 -19.43 -5.11
CA ASP A 693 -13.11 -20.23 -4.83
C ASP A 693 -13.71 -20.87 -6.09
N ASP A 694 -13.77 -20.12 -7.20
CA ASP A 694 -14.30 -20.62 -8.49
C ASP A 694 -13.23 -21.27 -9.38
N GLY A 695 -11.98 -21.35 -8.90
CA GLY A 695 -10.87 -21.98 -9.61
C GLY A 695 -10.32 -21.16 -10.79
N SER A 696 -10.89 -20.01 -11.10
CA SER A 696 -10.47 -19.18 -12.26
C SER A 696 -9.05 -18.63 -12.10
N LEU A 697 -8.56 -18.48 -10.87
CA LEU A 697 -7.19 -18.01 -10.59
C LEU A 697 -6.11 -18.91 -11.20
N MET A 698 -6.43 -20.19 -11.45
CA MET A 698 -5.50 -21.14 -12.08
C MET A 698 -5.28 -20.86 -13.57
N LYS A 699 -6.09 -19.97 -14.19
CA LYS A 699 -5.91 -19.57 -15.58
C LYS A 699 -4.82 -18.50 -15.66
N PRO A 700 -3.81 -18.64 -16.55
CA PRO A 700 -2.69 -17.72 -16.63
C PRO A 700 -3.08 -16.25 -16.87
N GLU A 701 -4.10 -16.02 -17.67
CA GLU A 701 -4.62 -14.67 -17.97
C GLU A 701 -5.31 -14.03 -16.76
N VAL A 702 -6.04 -14.79 -15.96
CA VAL A 702 -6.68 -14.32 -14.72
C VAL A 702 -5.63 -14.03 -13.67
N LEU A 703 -4.66 -14.91 -13.49
CA LEU A 703 -3.54 -14.72 -12.59
C LEU A 703 -2.75 -13.43 -12.94
N ALA A 704 -2.45 -13.24 -14.23
CA ALA A 704 -1.76 -12.04 -14.70
C ALA A 704 -2.59 -10.76 -14.47
N ALA A 705 -3.91 -10.80 -14.71
CA ALA A 705 -4.80 -9.67 -14.47
C ALA A 705 -4.84 -9.29 -12.98
N HIS A 706 -5.00 -10.27 -12.08
CA HIS A 706 -4.93 -10.02 -10.64
C HIS A 706 -3.57 -9.49 -10.20
N THR A 707 -2.47 -10.01 -10.73
CA THR A 707 -1.13 -9.51 -10.44
C THR A 707 -1.00 -8.03 -10.79
N GLN A 708 -1.44 -7.63 -11.99
CA GLN A 708 -1.41 -6.23 -12.43
C GLN A 708 -2.30 -5.32 -11.58
N ARG A 709 -3.52 -5.77 -11.24
CA ARG A 709 -4.42 -5.07 -10.33
C ARG A 709 -3.75 -4.85 -8.97
N MET A 710 -3.19 -5.91 -8.41
CA MET A 710 -2.57 -5.88 -7.08
C MET A 710 -1.32 -4.99 -7.02
N LEU A 711 -0.55 -4.89 -8.09
CA LEU A 711 0.58 -3.96 -8.16
C LEU A 711 0.14 -2.49 -8.14
N ARG A 712 -1.04 -2.18 -8.67
CA ARG A 712 -1.61 -0.82 -8.67
C ARG A 712 -2.32 -0.44 -7.38
N ASP A 713 -2.63 -1.43 -6.55
CA ASP A 713 -3.32 -1.22 -5.27
C ASP A 713 -2.44 -0.49 -4.25
N SER A 714 -3.05 0.24 -3.32
CA SER A 714 -2.32 0.91 -2.24
C SER A 714 -1.56 -0.06 -1.33
N LYS A 715 -2.02 -1.30 -1.18
CA LYS A 715 -1.33 -2.35 -0.42
C LYS A 715 0.02 -2.74 -1.02
N ALA A 716 0.26 -2.47 -2.30
CA ALA A 716 1.57 -2.70 -2.94
C ALA A 716 2.71 -1.87 -2.33
N THR A 717 2.40 -0.85 -1.51
CA THR A 717 3.39 -0.17 -0.64
C THR A 717 4.14 -1.16 0.27
N ALA A 718 3.57 -2.33 0.54
CA ALA A 718 4.28 -3.41 1.25
C ALA A 718 5.57 -3.84 0.52
N LEU A 719 5.60 -3.85 -0.83
CA LEU A 719 6.84 -4.11 -1.58
C LEU A 719 7.91 -3.05 -1.33
N ALA A 720 7.51 -1.78 -1.21
CA ALA A 720 8.46 -0.71 -0.89
C ALA A 720 9.05 -0.89 0.52
N LYS A 721 8.25 -1.31 1.49
CA LYS A 721 8.68 -1.48 2.88
C LYS A 721 9.42 -2.80 3.10
N GLU A 722 8.84 -3.92 2.67
CA GLU A 722 9.34 -5.25 3.02
C GLU A 722 10.37 -5.78 2.00
N PHE A 723 10.16 -5.57 0.71
CA PHE A 723 11.16 -5.98 -0.29
C PHE A 723 12.28 -4.94 -0.39
N ALA A 724 11.95 -3.69 -0.78
CA ALA A 724 12.98 -2.68 -1.00
C ALA A 724 13.65 -2.26 0.32
N GLY A 725 12.89 -2.12 1.42
CA GLY A 725 13.42 -1.76 2.73
C GLY A 725 14.49 -2.71 3.24
N GLN A 726 14.29 -4.01 3.04
CA GLN A 726 15.26 -5.05 3.44
C GLN A 726 16.42 -5.16 2.46
N TRP A 727 16.15 -5.22 1.14
CA TRP A 727 17.19 -5.28 0.12
C TRP A 727 18.12 -4.06 0.20
N LEU A 728 17.54 -2.85 0.18
CA LEU A 728 18.28 -1.59 0.16
C LEU A 728 18.64 -1.09 1.58
N LYS A 729 18.37 -1.91 2.59
CA LYS A 729 18.76 -1.72 4.00
C LYS A 729 18.32 -0.39 4.61
N PHE A 730 17.16 0.16 4.24
CA PHE A 730 16.61 1.37 4.85
C PHE A 730 15.49 1.11 5.87
N ASN A 731 15.03 -0.14 6.02
CA ASN A 731 14.06 -0.50 7.06
C ASN A 731 14.55 -0.13 8.47
N GLY A 732 13.63 0.36 9.31
CA GLY A 732 13.94 0.82 10.67
C GLY A 732 14.79 2.09 10.75
N PHE A 733 14.98 2.81 9.66
CA PHE A 733 15.70 4.09 9.67
C PHE A 733 14.98 5.16 10.48
N ASP A 734 13.64 5.14 10.48
CA ASP A 734 12.77 6.02 11.24
C ASP A 734 12.73 5.71 12.76
N GLU A 735 13.16 4.53 13.19
CA GLU A 735 13.09 4.10 14.58
C GLU A 735 14.30 4.56 15.41
N LYS A 736 15.51 4.48 14.85
CA LYS A 736 16.76 4.78 15.56
C LYS A 736 17.63 5.76 14.82
N SER A 737 18.11 6.80 15.53
CA SER A 737 19.14 7.69 15.04
C SER A 737 20.54 7.12 15.34
N THR A 738 21.39 7.11 14.32
CA THR A 738 22.84 6.90 14.49
C THR A 738 23.63 8.20 14.37
N VAL A 739 22.93 9.32 14.12
CA VAL A 739 23.52 10.64 13.91
C VAL A 739 23.81 11.31 15.25
N ASP A 740 24.92 12.01 15.36
CA ASP A 740 25.25 12.86 16.52
C ASP A 740 24.32 14.09 16.56
N GLU A 741 23.33 14.05 17.44
CA GLU A 741 22.32 15.09 17.59
C GLU A 741 22.90 16.45 18.04
N LYS A 742 24.06 16.45 18.74
CA LYS A 742 24.74 17.69 19.14
C LYS A 742 25.39 18.38 17.92
N LYS A 743 25.96 17.60 17.01
CA LYS A 743 26.57 18.12 15.78
C LYS A 743 25.51 18.47 14.74
N PHE A 744 24.41 17.73 14.69
CA PHE A 744 23.34 17.90 13.72
C PHE A 744 21.96 18.09 14.38
N PRO A 745 21.74 19.19 15.12
CA PRO A 745 20.48 19.41 15.87
C PRO A 745 19.24 19.53 14.97
N GLN A 746 19.42 19.79 13.67
CA GLN A 746 18.36 19.84 12.68
C GLN A 746 17.88 18.44 12.22
N PHE A 747 18.58 17.37 12.59
CA PHE A 747 18.19 15.99 12.27
C PHE A 747 17.16 15.48 13.27
N THR A 748 15.94 16.04 13.19
CA THR A 748 14.84 15.71 14.10
C THR A 748 14.20 14.38 13.76
N PRO A 749 13.44 13.77 14.68
CA PRO A 749 12.63 12.58 14.38
C PRO A 749 11.69 12.76 13.19
N GLU A 750 11.08 13.94 13.05
CA GLU A 750 10.18 14.27 11.95
C GLU A 750 10.91 14.31 10.59
N LEU A 751 12.11 14.88 10.55
CA LEU A 751 12.93 14.88 9.34
C LEU A 751 13.36 13.45 8.98
N ARG A 752 13.74 12.67 9.96
CA ARG A 752 14.10 11.26 9.77
C ARG A 752 12.92 10.45 9.22
N ASN A 753 11.72 10.66 9.74
CA ASN A 753 10.50 10.04 9.22
C ASN A 753 10.22 10.48 7.78
N ASP A 754 10.43 11.77 7.46
CA ASP A 754 10.26 12.28 6.09
C ASP A 754 11.26 11.65 5.12
N MET A 755 12.53 11.47 5.53
CA MET A 755 13.55 10.77 4.72
C MET A 755 13.20 9.29 4.51
N GLN A 756 12.69 8.60 5.51
CA GLN A 756 12.20 7.23 5.38
C GLN A 756 11.01 7.18 4.40
N ARG A 757 10.08 8.12 4.54
CA ARG A 757 8.91 8.22 3.67
C ARG A 757 9.29 8.52 2.22
N GLU A 758 10.31 9.35 1.98
CA GLU A 758 10.84 9.63 0.64
C GLU A 758 11.13 8.34 -0.14
N VAL A 759 11.92 7.44 0.46
CA VAL A 759 12.31 6.17 -0.19
C VAL A 759 11.11 5.26 -0.40
N VAL A 760 10.20 5.19 0.59
CA VAL A 760 8.97 4.39 0.50
C VAL A 760 8.04 4.92 -0.60
N GLU A 761 7.83 6.24 -0.70
CA GLU A 761 6.99 6.85 -1.74
C GLU A 761 7.61 6.65 -3.13
N PHE A 762 8.92 6.83 -3.27
CA PHE A 762 9.63 6.61 -4.52
C PHE A 762 9.46 5.17 -5.02
N PHE A 763 9.68 4.19 -4.14
CA PHE A 763 9.55 2.79 -4.53
C PHE A 763 8.08 2.37 -4.73
N THR A 764 7.16 2.94 -3.96
CA THR A 764 5.72 2.75 -4.15
C THR A 764 5.27 3.26 -5.53
N HIS A 765 5.74 4.44 -5.93
CA HIS A 765 5.51 5.00 -7.26
C HIS A 765 6.07 4.10 -8.36
N LEU A 766 7.31 3.62 -8.18
CA LEU A 766 7.94 2.70 -9.13
C LEU A 766 7.10 1.44 -9.36
N VAL A 767 6.53 0.87 -8.31
CA VAL A 767 5.68 -0.33 -8.37
C VAL A 767 4.30 -0.03 -8.95
N ARG A 768 3.58 0.96 -8.38
CA ARG A 768 2.18 1.22 -8.71
C ARG A 768 1.96 1.82 -10.08
N ASP A 769 2.87 2.71 -10.49
CA ASP A 769 2.80 3.36 -11.79
C ASP A 769 3.64 2.65 -12.85
N ASP A 770 4.12 1.44 -12.51
CA ASP A 770 4.83 0.52 -13.40
C ASP A 770 6.02 1.18 -14.12
N ARG A 771 6.85 1.89 -13.32
CA ARG A 771 8.00 2.65 -13.82
C ARG A 771 9.17 1.73 -14.17
N ASN A 772 10.16 2.33 -14.81
CA ASN A 772 11.41 1.63 -15.12
C ASN A 772 12.19 1.35 -13.83
N VAL A 773 12.57 0.09 -13.59
CA VAL A 773 13.35 -0.30 -12.39
C VAL A 773 14.70 0.38 -12.32
N SER A 774 15.27 0.79 -13.45
CA SER A 774 16.53 1.53 -13.51
C SER A 774 16.41 2.96 -12.96
N ASP A 775 15.17 3.47 -12.71
CA ASP A 775 14.98 4.73 -11.99
C ASP A 775 15.59 4.68 -10.58
N ILE A 776 15.74 3.47 -9.99
CA ILE A 776 16.42 3.28 -8.70
C ILE A 776 17.83 3.87 -8.74
N ILE A 777 18.58 3.63 -9.82
CA ILE A 777 19.98 4.07 -9.97
C ILE A 777 20.11 5.37 -10.78
N SER A 778 19.15 5.71 -11.62
CA SER A 778 19.27 6.79 -12.59
C SER A 778 18.09 7.78 -12.63
N GLY A 779 17.06 7.61 -11.80
CA GLY A 779 15.92 8.52 -11.76
C GLY A 779 16.34 9.97 -11.49
N ASP A 780 15.68 10.95 -12.13
CA ASP A 780 15.93 12.39 -11.97
C ASP A 780 14.89 13.07 -11.08
N TYR A 781 14.10 12.29 -10.35
CA TYR A 781 13.02 12.71 -9.47
C TYR A 781 13.13 12.05 -8.09
N THR A 782 12.44 12.61 -7.12
CA THR A 782 12.17 12.02 -5.80
C THR A 782 10.82 12.50 -5.28
N PHE A 783 10.46 12.06 -4.07
CA PHE A 783 9.24 12.48 -3.38
C PHE A 783 9.61 13.26 -2.12
N MET A 784 9.04 14.45 -1.95
CA MET A 784 9.33 15.27 -0.77
C MET A 784 8.15 16.14 -0.36
N ASN A 785 8.10 16.45 0.94
CA ASN A 785 7.28 17.49 1.54
C ASN A 785 8.09 18.78 1.73
N GLU A 786 7.50 19.81 2.30
CA GLU A 786 8.15 21.09 2.55
C GLU A 786 9.42 20.95 3.41
N ARG A 787 9.38 20.22 4.52
CA ARG A 787 10.52 20.03 5.44
C ARG A 787 11.70 19.39 4.75
N LEU A 788 11.44 18.33 3.97
CA LEU A 788 12.49 17.64 3.23
C LEU A 788 13.03 18.51 2.08
N GLY A 789 12.16 19.26 1.41
CA GLY A 789 12.56 20.26 0.40
C GLY A 789 13.50 21.32 0.99
N TRP A 790 13.19 21.84 2.16
CA TRP A 790 14.06 22.79 2.87
C TRP A 790 15.40 22.16 3.25
N HIS A 791 15.37 20.94 3.76
CA HIS A 791 16.58 20.20 4.12
C HIS A 791 17.49 19.99 2.91
N TYR A 792 16.92 19.76 1.75
CA TYR A 792 17.64 19.52 0.50
C TYR A 792 18.00 20.81 -0.27
N GLY A 793 17.50 21.95 0.16
CA GLY A 793 17.66 23.20 -0.58
C GLY A 793 16.83 23.28 -1.86
N VAL A 794 15.74 22.56 -1.97
CA VAL A 794 14.81 22.55 -3.11
C VAL A 794 13.67 23.55 -2.82
N PRO A 795 13.62 24.69 -3.53
CA PRO A 795 12.61 25.71 -3.29
C PRO A 795 11.23 25.36 -3.85
N GLY A 796 10.19 26.02 -3.36
CA GLY A 796 8.83 25.93 -3.92
C GLY A 796 8.02 24.72 -3.48
N ILE A 797 8.53 23.88 -2.59
CA ILE A 797 7.78 22.81 -1.95
C ILE A 797 7.06 23.37 -0.72
N VAL A 798 5.75 23.16 -0.63
CA VAL A 798 4.92 23.72 0.42
C VAL A 798 4.00 22.65 1.00
N GLY A 799 3.89 22.58 2.34
CA GLY A 799 3.02 21.67 3.08
C GLY A 799 3.61 20.29 3.35
N ASN A 800 2.88 19.50 4.14
CA ASN A 800 3.36 18.20 4.64
C ASN A 800 3.17 17.03 3.65
N GLU A 801 2.44 17.27 2.54
CA GLU A 801 2.14 16.22 1.58
C GLU A 801 3.33 15.95 0.66
N PHE A 802 3.66 14.67 0.53
CA PHE A 802 4.69 14.22 -0.39
C PHE A 802 4.21 14.30 -1.84
N ARG A 803 5.08 14.79 -2.70
CA ARG A 803 4.83 14.92 -4.14
C ARG A 803 6.07 14.60 -4.93
N GLU A 804 5.89 14.14 -6.16
CA GLU A 804 6.99 13.98 -7.10
C GLU A 804 7.63 15.33 -7.43
N VAL A 805 8.96 15.41 -7.35
CA VAL A 805 9.74 16.60 -7.63
C VAL A 805 10.93 16.22 -8.51
N LYS A 806 11.09 16.94 -9.63
CA LYS A 806 12.29 16.82 -10.46
C LYS A 806 13.48 17.47 -9.77
N VAL A 807 14.56 16.75 -9.59
CA VAL A 807 15.66 17.15 -8.72
C VAL A 807 17.04 17.10 -9.40
N GLY A 808 17.11 16.82 -10.69
CA GLY A 808 18.38 16.76 -11.43
C GLY A 808 19.22 18.01 -11.30
N GLN A 809 18.61 19.20 -11.32
CA GLN A 809 19.26 20.50 -11.12
C GLN A 809 19.70 20.78 -9.67
N HIS A 810 19.28 19.96 -8.70
CA HIS A 810 19.61 20.11 -7.28
C HIS A 810 20.65 19.10 -6.81
N HIS A 811 21.44 18.55 -7.73
CA HIS A 811 22.45 17.52 -7.47
C HIS A 811 21.86 16.25 -6.79
N ARG A 812 20.61 15.89 -7.11
CA ARG A 812 19.93 14.74 -6.55
C ARG A 812 19.31 13.88 -7.64
N GLY A 813 18.71 12.79 -7.24
CA GLY A 813 18.00 11.87 -8.12
C GLY A 813 18.40 10.42 -7.90
N GLY A 814 17.40 9.54 -8.07
CA GLY A 814 17.54 8.13 -7.74
C GLY A 814 17.80 7.89 -6.26
N LEU A 815 17.91 6.62 -5.89
CA LEU A 815 18.11 6.17 -4.51
C LEU A 815 19.34 6.82 -3.84
N LEU A 816 20.43 6.99 -4.61
CA LEU A 816 21.72 7.44 -4.10
C LEU A 816 21.75 8.90 -3.68
N GLY A 817 20.79 9.70 -4.14
CA GLY A 817 20.61 11.09 -3.74
C GLY A 817 19.67 11.27 -2.53
N MET A 818 19.09 10.19 -1.99
CA MET A 818 18.13 10.27 -0.90
C MET A 818 18.80 10.31 0.48
N GLY A 819 18.27 11.18 1.35
CA GLY A 819 18.85 11.43 2.67
C GLY A 819 18.95 10.20 3.53
N ALA A 820 17.94 9.33 3.53
CA ALA A 820 17.98 8.09 4.33
C ALA A 820 19.16 7.19 3.97
N ILE A 821 19.48 7.04 2.69
CA ILE A 821 20.59 6.19 2.22
C ILE A 821 21.94 6.83 2.55
N LEU A 822 22.08 8.12 2.26
CA LEU A 822 23.31 8.88 2.55
C LEU A 822 23.62 8.93 4.04
N THR A 823 22.61 9.06 4.89
CA THR A 823 22.76 9.07 6.35
C THR A 823 23.13 7.68 6.86
N LYS A 824 22.42 6.64 6.41
CA LYS A 824 22.68 5.27 6.87
C LYS A 824 24.05 4.75 6.47
N THR A 825 24.62 5.28 5.42
CA THR A 825 25.97 4.96 4.93
C THR A 825 27.03 5.94 5.39
N SER A 826 26.73 6.70 6.44
CA SER A 826 27.66 7.64 7.10
C SER A 826 27.99 7.17 8.53
N ARG A 827 29.00 7.79 9.14
CA ARG A 827 29.29 7.67 10.59
C ARG A 827 28.49 8.72 11.35
N PRO A 828 28.31 8.60 12.69
CA PRO A 828 27.50 9.53 13.47
C PRO A 828 27.85 11.00 13.29
N HIS A 829 29.14 11.29 13.16
CA HIS A 829 29.68 12.66 13.12
C HIS A 829 30.39 13.05 11.81
N ARG A 830 30.58 12.13 10.86
CA ARG A 830 31.25 12.36 9.58
C ARG A 830 30.77 11.42 8.46
N THR A 831 31.05 11.76 7.25
CA THR A 831 30.86 10.92 6.07
C THR A 831 31.79 9.70 6.07
N SER A 832 31.47 8.72 5.25
CA SER A 832 32.32 7.53 5.06
C SER A 832 32.25 7.08 3.59
N PRO A 833 33.20 7.52 2.75
CA PRO A 833 33.30 7.03 1.36
C PRO A 833 33.35 5.50 1.30
N VAL A 834 34.04 4.87 2.24
CA VAL A 834 34.13 3.40 2.34
C VAL A 834 32.75 2.76 2.50
N LEU A 835 31.95 3.23 3.48
CA LEU A 835 30.62 2.68 3.70
C LEU A 835 29.67 2.96 2.53
N ARG A 836 29.74 4.15 1.94
CA ARG A 836 28.94 4.54 0.76
C ARG A 836 29.31 3.69 -0.46
N GLY A 837 30.62 3.51 -0.68
CA GLY A 837 31.12 2.70 -1.80
C GLY A 837 30.81 1.21 -1.63
N ASP A 838 30.98 0.69 -0.43
CA ASP A 838 30.66 -0.70 -0.09
C ASP A 838 29.14 -0.99 -0.25
N TYR A 839 28.30 -0.06 0.18
CA TYR A 839 26.87 -0.16 -0.05
C TYR A 839 26.52 -0.25 -1.55
N LEU A 840 27.14 0.58 -2.39
CA LEU A 840 26.95 0.50 -3.83
C LEU A 840 27.43 -0.82 -4.40
N TYR A 841 28.62 -1.22 -4.00
CA TYR A 841 29.27 -2.43 -4.50
C TYR A 841 28.48 -3.70 -4.13
N GLN A 842 28.13 -3.85 -2.86
CA GLN A 842 27.47 -5.06 -2.38
C GLN A 842 25.92 -5.01 -2.54
N VAL A 843 25.28 -3.92 -2.12
CA VAL A 843 23.81 -3.89 -2.04
C VAL A 843 23.19 -3.59 -3.40
N VAL A 844 23.72 -2.59 -4.11
CA VAL A 844 23.15 -2.14 -5.39
C VAL A 844 23.61 -3.01 -6.55
N LEU A 845 24.91 -3.28 -6.64
CA LEU A 845 25.50 -4.05 -7.74
C LEU A 845 25.59 -5.55 -7.47
N GLY A 846 25.54 -5.99 -6.22
CA GLY A 846 25.48 -7.40 -5.83
C GLY A 846 26.83 -8.14 -5.86
N PHE A 847 27.92 -7.40 -5.89
CA PHE A 847 29.24 -7.98 -5.74
C PHE A 847 29.50 -8.40 -4.29
N SER A 848 30.35 -9.38 -4.06
CA SER A 848 30.80 -9.77 -2.72
C SER A 848 32.14 -9.11 -2.39
N SER A 849 32.25 -8.56 -1.19
CA SER A 849 33.53 -8.15 -0.63
C SER A 849 33.96 -9.14 0.45
N PRO A 850 35.22 -9.54 0.50
CA PRO A 850 35.70 -10.33 1.63
C PRO A 850 35.55 -9.52 2.92
N PRO A 851 35.36 -10.19 4.09
CA PRO A 851 35.33 -9.50 5.36
C PRO A 851 36.66 -8.77 5.62
N PRO A 852 36.64 -7.59 6.28
CA PRO A 852 37.86 -6.89 6.62
C PRO A 852 38.78 -7.78 7.47
N PRO A 853 40.11 -7.66 7.31
CA PRO A 853 41.05 -8.39 8.14
C PRO A 853 40.81 -8.09 9.62
N PRO A 854 41.04 -9.06 10.54
CA PRO A 854 40.99 -8.80 11.98
C PRO A 854 42.04 -7.73 12.37
N ASN A 855 41.66 -6.80 13.25
CA ASN A 855 42.51 -5.73 13.75
C ASN A 855 42.85 -4.61 12.74
N VAL A 856 41.95 -4.26 11.85
CA VAL A 856 42.10 -3.04 11.05
C VAL A 856 42.18 -1.82 11.96
N PRO A 857 43.28 -1.02 11.95
CA PRO A 857 43.36 0.18 12.74
C PRO A 857 42.25 1.17 12.35
N GLU A 858 41.55 1.73 13.31
CA GLU A 858 40.67 2.84 13.02
C GLU A 858 41.46 4.01 12.42
N LEU A 859 40.86 4.69 11.44
CA LEU A 859 41.42 5.94 10.93
C LEU A 859 41.61 6.90 12.10
N LYS A 860 42.86 7.18 12.49
CA LYS A 860 43.17 8.15 13.53
C LYS A 860 42.61 9.51 13.10
N GLU A 861 41.83 10.13 13.95
CA GLU A 861 41.48 11.53 13.82
C GLU A 861 42.77 12.33 13.97
N THR A 862 43.36 12.72 12.84
CA THR A 862 44.59 13.52 12.83
C THR A 862 44.22 14.94 13.20
N SER A 863 44.96 15.51 14.15
CA SER A 863 44.85 16.89 14.59
C SER A 863 45.29 17.96 13.52
N LYS A 864 45.61 17.51 12.30
CA LYS A 864 45.89 18.34 11.14
C LYS A 864 44.78 18.20 10.11
N PRO A 865 44.37 19.27 9.44
CA PRO A 865 43.35 19.26 8.40
C PRO A 865 43.89 18.61 7.10
N SER A 866 44.14 17.29 7.13
CA SER A 866 44.22 16.52 5.91
C SER A 866 42.81 16.16 5.45
N SER A 867 42.55 16.23 4.14
CA SER A 867 41.26 15.83 3.62
C SER A 867 40.99 14.35 3.96
N LEU A 868 39.72 13.97 4.20
CA LEU A 868 39.36 12.58 4.44
C LEU A 868 39.85 11.64 3.32
N ARG A 869 39.92 12.15 2.10
CA ARG A 869 40.49 11.45 0.93
C ARG A 869 41.98 11.15 1.08
N GLU A 870 42.81 12.10 1.54
CA GLU A 870 44.22 11.90 1.80
C GLU A 870 44.48 10.84 2.87
N ALA A 871 43.71 10.88 3.96
CA ALA A 871 43.78 9.88 5.04
C ALA A 871 43.44 8.47 4.53
N LEU A 872 42.44 8.34 3.67
CA LEU A 872 42.07 7.05 3.04
C LEU A 872 43.12 6.58 2.04
N MET A 873 43.71 7.50 1.28
CA MET A 873 44.82 7.13 0.34
C MET A 873 46.05 6.61 1.09
N GLN A 874 46.38 7.18 2.25
CA GLN A 874 47.45 6.64 3.11
C GLN A 874 47.11 5.24 3.65
N HIS A 875 45.86 5.02 4.03
CA HIS A 875 45.40 3.70 4.49
C HIS A 875 45.47 2.64 3.37
N ARG A 876 45.18 3.01 2.13
CA ARG A 876 45.29 2.16 0.93
C ARG A 876 46.69 1.82 0.52
N ALA A 877 47.72 2.47 1.03
CA ALA A 877 49.11 2.15 0.73
C ALA A 877 49.50 0.72 1.16
N ASP A 878 48.80 0.12 2.11
CA ASP A 878 48.94 -1.30 2.41
C ASP A 878 48.25 -2.16 1.33
N SER A 879 49.02 -3.04 0.70
CA SER A 879 48.54 -3.91 -0.36
C SER A 879 47.39 -4.84 0.05
N ALA A 880 47.23 -5.17 1.36
CA ALA A 880 46.16 -5.98 1.85
C ALA A 880 44.82 -5.19 1.90
N CYS A 881 44.87 -3.88 2.10
CA CYS A 881 43.71 -2.99 2.12
C CYS A 881 43.32 -2.53 0.71
N ALA A 882 44.33 -2.34 -0.18
CA ALA A 882 44.14 -1.82 -1.52
C ALA A 882 43.13 -2.62 -2.36
N VAL A 883 43.14 -3.94 -2.26
CA VAL A 883 42.32 -4.84 -3.10
C VAL A 883 40.79 -4.51 -2.97
N CYS A 884 40.31 -4.26 -1.79
CA CYS A 884 38.90 -3.90 -1.57
C CYS A 884 38.66 -2.41 -1.85
N HIS A 885 39.54 -1.54 -1.33
CA HIS A 885 39.37 -0.09 -1.40
C HIS A 885 39.46 0.47 -2.83
N GLU A 886 40.26 -0.14 -3.74
CA GLU A 886 40.31 0.23 -5.16
C GLU A 886 38.95 0.07 -5.88
N ARG A 887 38.07 -0.80 -5.38
CA ARG A 887 36.73 -1.07 -5.96
C ARG A 887 35.62 -0.24 -5.30
N ILE A 888 35.71 -0.03 -3.98
CA ILE A 888 34.62 0.59 -3.24
C ILE A 888 34.82 2.11 -3.06
N ASP A 889 36.07 2.57 -2.79
CA ASP A 889 36.30 3.98 -2.49
C ASP A 889 35.94 4.94 -3.63
N PRO A 890 36.23 4.63 -4.93
CA PRO A 890 35.84 5.52 -6.02
C PRO A 890 34.34 5.79 -6.08
N LEU A 891 33.52 4.73 -5.84
CA LEU A 891 32.06 4.83 -5.80
C LEU A 891 31.60 5.73 -4.65
N GLY A 892 32.25 5.62 -3.50
CA GLY A 892 31.93 6.42 -2.32
C GLY A 892 32.39 7.85 -2.39
N PHE A 893 33.55 8.13 -3.02
CA PHE A 893 34.05 9.49 -3.21
C PHE A 893 33.08 10.34 -4.04
N ALA A 894 32.42 9.77 -5.05
CA ALA A 894 31.42 10.47 -5.84
C ALA A 894 30.21 10.98 -5.02
N LEU A 895 30.02 10.47 -3.81
CA LEU A 895 28.97 10.90 -2.89
C LEU A 895 29.48 11.79 -1.75
N GLU A 896 30.76 12.19 -1.75
CA GLU A 896 31.35 12.96 -0.63
C GLU A 896 30.83 14.38 -0.53
N SER A 897 30.30 14.93 -1.64
CA SER A 897 29.59 16.20 -1.65
C SER A 897 28.27 16.21 -0.86
N TYR A 898 27.91 15.10 -0.15
CA TYR A 898 26.77 15.06 0.76
C TYR A 898 27.26 14.85 2.19
N ASP A 899 26.75 15.67 3.13
CA ASP A 899 27.07 15.58 4.54
C ASP A 899 26.46 14.29 5.21
N PRO A 900 26.76 14.01 6.49
CA PRO A 900 26.23 12.82 7.18
C PRO A 900 24.70 12.73 7.28
N ILE A 901 23.99 13.85 7.14
CA ILE A 901 22.52 13.91 7.14
C ILE A 901 21.95 14.15 5.74
N GLY A 902 22.74 13.88 4.69
CA GLY A 902 22.32 13.89 3.30
C GLY A 902 22.13 15.27 2.67
N ARG A 903 22.62 16.38 3.25
CA ARG A 903 22.59 17.70 2.60
C ARG A 903 23.75 17.82 1.64
N PHE A 904 23.50 18.45 0.49
CA PHE A 904 24.55 18.79 -0.46
C PHE A 904 25.46 19.89 0.10
N ARG A 905 26.79 19.71 -0.04
CA ARG A 905 27.82 20.65 0.35
C ARG A 905 28.95 20.66 -0.66
N PRO A 906 29.34 21.81 -1.24
CA PRO A 906 30.45 21.92 -2.19
C PRO A 906 31.82 22.00 -1.50
N THR A 907 31.84 22.28 -0.19
CA THR A 907 33.06 22.46 0.62
C THR A 907 33.00 21.60 1.88
N ASP A 908 34.18 21.21 2.37
CA ASP A 908 34.34 20.52 3.64
C ASP A 908 34.20 21.48 4.85
N GLU A 909 34.34 20.95 6.06
CA GLU A 909 34.24 21.75 7.29
C GLU A 909 35.37 22.78 7.44
N ALA A 910 36.52 22.60 6.76
CA ALA A 910 37.66 23.51 6.72
C ALA A 910 37.55 24.60 5.61
N GLY A 911 36.48 24.54 4.79
CA GLY A 911 36.25 25.46 3.66
C GLY A 911 36.97 25.04 2.36
N GLY A 912 37.62 23.86 2.35
CA GLY A 912 38.26 23.31 1.15
C GLY A 912 37.22 22.73 0.17
N LYS A 913 37.46 22.89 -1.12
CA LYS A 913 36.59 22.27 -2.15
C LYS A 913 36.65 20.74 -2.01
N ILE A 914 35.49 20.11 -1.95
CA ILE A 914 35.41 18.65 -1.91
C ILE A 914 35.80 18.08 -3.29
N ASP A 915 36.73 17.12 -3.29
CA ASP A 915 37.03 16.31 -4.46
C ASP A 915 36.15 15.04 -4.45
N ASP A 916 35.09 15.09 -5.25
CA ASP A 916 34.12 13.99 -5.43
C ASP A 916 34.34 13.21 -6.74
N THR A 917 35.61 13.17 -7.20
CA THR A 917 35.99 12.33 -8.35
C THR A 917 36.21 10.90 -7.92
N GLY A 918 35.76 9.96 -8.76
CA GLY A 918 36.04 8.54 -8.65
C GLY A 918 36.81 8.04 -9.89
N GLU A 919 37.77 7.13 -9.70
CA GLU A 919 38.47 6.45 -10.78
C GLU A 919 38.49 4.95 -10.48
N MET A 920 37.79 4.17 -11.30
CA MET A 920 37.72 2.71 -11.19
C MET A 920 39.01 2.04 -11.71
N MET A 921 39.23 0.78 -11.36
CA MET A 921 40.41 0.00 -11.77
C MET A 921 40.59 -0.13 -13.30
N ASP A 922 39.51 0.01 -14.06
CA ASP A 922 39.51 0.01 -15.54
C ASP A 922 39.84 1.38 -16.15
N GLY A 923 40.18 2.38 -15.31
CA GLY A 923 40.45 3.74 -15.73
C GLY A 923 39.22 4.60 -16.00
N THR A 924 37.99 4.07 -15.75
CA THR A 924 36.76 4.87 -15.89
C THR A 924 36.69 5.92 -14.81
N GLN A 925 36.62 7.19 -15.21
CA GLN A 925 36.52 8.33 -14.33
C GLN A 925 35.11 8.90 -14.35
N PHE A 926 34.65 9.38 -13.17
CA PHE A 926 33.38 10.08 -13.00
C PHE A 926 33.48 11.10 -11.85
N THR A 927 32.57 12.06 -11.83
CA THR A 927 32.57 13.15 -10.82
C THR A 927 31.17 13.31 -10.26
N GLY A 928 31.06 13.29 -8.95
CA GLY A 928 29.84 13.50 -8.20
C GLY A 928 28.73 12.48 -8.53
N LEU A 929 27.54 12.70 -7.97
CA LEU A 929 26.38 11.83 -8.20
C LEU A 929 25.98 11.75 -9.69
N PRO A 930 26.00 12.82 -10.50
CA PRO A 930 25.65 12.72 -11.92
C PRO A 930 26.57 11.75 -12.67
N GLY A 931 27.90 11.88 -12.51
CA GLY A 931 28.86 10.98 -13.16
C GLY A 931 28.76 9.55 -12.65
N LEU A 932 28.51 9.35 -11.36
CA LEU A 932 28.27 8.03 -10.77
C LEU A 932 27.00 7.38 -11.38
N ARG A 933 25.92 8.14 -11.56
CA ARG A 933 24.70 7.63 -12.20
C ARG A 933 24.95 7.19 -13.64
N ASP A 934 25.75 7.95 -14.41
CA ASP A 934 26.12 7.58 -15.77
C ASP A 934 26.97 6.30 -15.78
N TYR A 935 27.89 6.14 -14.83
CA TYR A 935 28.64 4.92 -14.64
C TYR A 935 27.73 3.73 -14.32
N LEU A 936 26.80 3.88 -13.38
CA LEU A 936 25.85 2.82 -13.02
C LEU A 936 24.91 2.47 -14.18
N LYS A 937 24.53 3.45 -15.00
CA LYS A 937 23.73 3.22 -16.20
C LYS A 937 24.47 2.40 -17.26
N LYS A 938 25.78 2.60 -17.43
CA LYS A 938 26.62 1.73 -18.28
C LYS A 938 26.70 0.31 -17.74
N ASN A 939 26.63 0.14 -16.41
CA ASN A 939 26.64 -1.13 -15.70
C ASN A 939 25.23 -1.62 -15.32
N GLU A 940 24.18 -1.12 -15.97
CA GLU A 940 22.78 -1.52 -15.74
C GLU A 940 22.55 -3.04 -15.77
N PRO A 941 23.16 -3.83 -16.66
CA PRO A 941 22.98 -5.29 -16.65
C PRO A 941 23.35 -5.95 -15.32
N GLN A 942 24.39 -5.45 -14.64
CA GLN A 942 24.79 -5.95 -13.33
C GLN A 942 23.74 -5.60 -12.25
N PHE A 943 23.24 -4.35 -12.28
CA PHE A 943 22.15 -3.92 -11.42
C PHE A 943 20.89 -4.78 -11.65
N LEU A 944 20.49 -5.02 -12.89
CA LEU A 944 19.32 -5.86 -13.22
C LEU A 944 19.51 -7.30 -12.77
N THR A 945 20.74 -7.84 -12.83
CA THR A 945 21.05 -9.17 -12.28
C THR A 945 20.80 -9.21 -10.77
N GLN A 946 21.27 -8.21 -10.04
CA GLN A 946 21.04 -8.11 -8.60
C GLN A 946 19.54 -7.90 -8.28
N PHE A 947 18.89 -6.99 -8.98
CA PHE A 947 17.45 -6.72 -8.80
C PHE A 947 16.60 -7.97 -9.01
N THR A 948 16.79 -8.67 -10.14
CA THR A 948 16.00 -9.87 -10.46
C THR A 948 16.26 -11.00 -9.48
N ARG A 949 17.50 -11.19 -9.03
CA ARG A 949 17.87 -12.16 -8.01
C ARG A 949 17.16 -11.85 -6.68
N LYS A 950 17.23 -10.60 -6.23
CA LYS A 950 16.58 -10.18 -4.97
C LYS A 950 15.06 -10.31 -5.04
N LEU A 951 14.43 -9.87 -6.13
CA LEU A 951 13.00 -9.96 -6.31
C LEU A 951 12.50 -11.41 -6.32
N LEU A 952 13.22 -12.29 -7.01
CA LEU A 952 12.88 -13.72 -7.06
C LEU A 952 13.05 -14.38 -5.69
N GLY A 953 14.14 -14.11 -4.98
CA GLY A 953 14.37 -14.63 -3.64
C GLY A 953 13.30 -14.19 -2.65
N TYR A 954 12.88 -12.92 -2.71
CA TYR A 954 11.76 -12.40 -1.90
C TYR A 954 10.43 -13.09 -2.24
N ALA A 955 10.11 -13.23 -3.53
CA ALA A 955 8.87 -13.84 -3.99
C ALA A 955 8.76 -15.33 -3.57
N LEU A 956 9.85 -16.07 -3.68
CA LEU A 956 9.88 -17.49 -3.32
C LEU A 956 10.18 -17.75 -1.84
N GLY A 957 10.63 -16.71 -1.09
CA GLY A 957 11.01 -16.82 0.32
C GLY A 957 12.11 -17.83 0.57
N ARG A 958 13.08 -17.89 -0.32
CA ARG A 958 14.27 -18.73 -0.27
C ARG A 958 15.42 -18.12 -1.05
N GLN A 959 16.61 -18.66 -0.87
CA GLN A 959 17.74 -18.35 -1.72
C GLN A 959 17.49 -18.76 -3.18
N THR A 960 18.06 -18.02 -4.11
CA THR A 960 18.07 -18.41 -5.53
C THR A 960 18.98 -19.61 -5.74
N LEU A 961 18.53 -20.55 -6.56
CA LEU A 961 19.19 -21.82 -6.86
C LEU A 961 19.71 -21.84 -8.31
N PRO A 962 20.64 -22.72 -8.66
CA PRO A 962 21.01 -22.91 -10.06
C PRO A 962 19.82 -23.18 -10.99
N SER A 963 18.79 -23.89 -10.51
CA SER A 963 17.52 -24.14 -11.21
C SER A 963 16.74 -22.89 -11.61
N ASP A 964 17.03 -21.73 -11.01
CA ASP A 964 16.36 -20.46 -11.28
C ASP A 964 17.05 -19.67 -12.42
N LYS A 965 18.22 -20.09 -12.90
CA LYS A 965 19.02 -19.37 -13.89
C LYS A 965 18.21 -18.96 -15.12
N LYS A 966 17.43 -19.87 -15.68
CA LYS A 966 16.60 -19.62 -16.86
C LYS A 966 15.51 -18.60 -16.59
N LEU A 967 14.86 -18.67 -15.42
CA LEU A 967 13.85 -17.69 -15.00
C LEU A 967 14.47 -16.30 -14.81
N LEU A 968 15.64 -16.21 -14.16
CA LEU A 968 16.36 -14.93 -14.01
C LEU A 968 16.70 -14.30 -15.37
N GLN A 969 17.13 -15.11 -16.35
CA GLN A 969 17.39 -14.65 -17.72
C GLN A 969 16.09 -14.20 -18.42
N GLN A 970 14.98 -14.91 -18.21
CA GLN A 970 13.67 -14.50 -18.74
C GLN A 970 13.20 -13.18 -18.14
N MET A 971 13.34 -13.00 -16.82
CA MET A 971 13.02 -11.74 -16.15
C MET A 971 13.81 -10.57 -16.71
N GLN A 972 15.13 -10.72 -16.90
CA GLN A 972 15.99 -9.67 -17.51
C GLN A 972 15.63 -9.39 -18.96
N SER A 973 15.32 -10.41 -19.74
CA SER A 973 14.87 -10.28 -21.13
C SER A 973 13.53 -9.55 -21.23
N SER A 974 12.59 -9.88 -20.33
CA SER A 974 11.27 -9.23 -20.25
C SER A 974 11.39 -7.77 -19.81
N LEU A 975 12.25 -7.46 -18.84
CA LEU A 975 12.54 -6.07 -18.44
C LEU A 975 13.07 -5.29 -19.65
N LYS A 976 14.04 -5.83 -20.37
CA LYS A 976 14.60 -5.19 -21.56
C LYS A 976 13.54 -4.97 -22.65
N ALA A 977 12.72 -5.98 -22.93
CA ALA A 977 11.67 -5.93 -23.95
C ALA A 977 10.54 -4.94 -23.61
N GLN A 978 10.27 -4.73 -22.32
CA GLN A 978 9.18 -3.90 -21.82
C GLN A 978 9.67 -2.58 -21.20
N ASN A 979 10.83 -2.09 -21.64
CA ASN A 979 11.38 -0.79 -21.23
C ASN A 979 11.57 -0.66 -19.71
N GLY A 980 12.02 -1.72 -19.06
CA GLY A 980 12.32 -1.75 -17.62
C GLY A 980 11.12 -1.78 -16.67
N LYS A 981 9.89 -1.99 -17.15
CA LYS A 981 8.69 -1.99 -16.33
C LYS A 981 8.77 -3.00 -15.18
N PHE A 982 8.46 -2.54 -13.97
CA PHE A 982 8.50 -3.38 -12.78
C PHE A 982 7.62 -4.63 -12.92
N SER A 983 6.41 -4.48 -13.48
CA SER A 983 5.46 -5.57 -13.71
C SER A 983 6.01 -6.67 -14.62
N ALA A 984 6.94 -6.36 -15.53
CA ALA A 984 7.53 -7.33 -16.44
C ALA A 984 8.25 -8.45 -15.67
N ALA A 985 9.09 -8.08 -14.69
CA ALA A 985 9.79 -9.05 -13.85
C ALA A 985 8.82 -9.84 -12.94
N VAL A 986 7.81 -9.17 -12.35
CA VAL A 986 6.81 -9.82 -11.49
C VAL A 986 6.00 -10.84 -12.27
N LEU A 987 5.58 -10.53 -13.49
CA LEU A 987 4.78 -11.42 -14.32
C LEU A 987 5.55 -12.68 -14.73
N GLU A 988 6.87 -12.59 -14.97
CA GLU A 988 7.68 -13.79 -15.21
C GLU A 988 7.74 -14.69 -13.97
N ILE A 989 7.88 -14.10 -12.77
CA ILE A 989 7.87 -14.86 -11.51
C ILE A 989 6.54 -15.59 -11.34
N VAL A 990 5.40 -14.88 -11.39
CA VAL A 990 4.10 -15.47 -11.07
C VAL A 990 3.64 -16.52 -12.07
N LYS A 991 4.17 -16.49 -13.30
CA LYS A 991 3.92 -17.51 -14.34
C LYS A 991 4.89 -18.68 -14.32
N SER A 992 5.94 -18.60 -13.53
CA SER A 992 7.01 -19.61 -13.51
C SER A 992 6.57 -20.91 -12.82
N ARG A 993 7.21 -22.00 -13.20
CA ARG A 993 7.02 -23.31 -12.52
C ARG A 993 7.36 -23.22 -11.04
N GLN A 994 8.41 -22.47 -10.69
CA GLN A 994 8.84 -22.25 -9.30
C GLN A 994 7.76 -21.58 -8.45
N PHE A 995 6.97 -20.70 -9.03
CA PHE A 995 5.91 -19.99 -8.30
C PHE A 995 4.59 -20.78 -8.26
N LEU A 996 4.29 -21.53 -9.31
CA LEU A 996 3.03 -22.26 -9.45
C LEU A 996 3.05 -23.65 -8.79
N ASN A 997 4.24 -24.16 -8.49
CA ASN A 997 4.41 -25.50 -7.94
C ASN A 997 5.21 -25.46 -6.63
N ARG A 998 5.25 -26.60 -5.96
CA ARG A 998 6.13 -26.92 -4.84
C ARG A 998 6.81 -28.24 -5.10
N ARG A 999 7.98 -28.46 -4.50
CA ARG A 999 8.66 -29.75 -4.56
C ARG A 999 7.84 -30.80 -3.79
N ALA A 1000 7.69 -31.98 -4.38
CA ALA A 1000 7.15 -33.12 -3.69
C ALA A 1000 8.21 -33.69 -2.74
N GLU A 1001 7.95 -33.71 -1.43
CA GLU A 1001 8.79 -34.48 -0.52
C GLU A 1001 8.41 -35.94 -0.60
N PRO A 1002 9.39 -36.86 -0.69
CA PRO A 1002 9.10 -38.27 -0.52
C PRO A 1002 8.42 -38.48 0.84
N SER A 1003 7.29 -39.16 0.87
CA SER A 1003 6.69 -39.54 2.14
C SER A 1003 7.75 -40.32 2.93
N VAL A 1004 8.21 -39.78 4.05
CA VAL A 1004 8.93 -40.54 5.04
C VAL A 1004 7.90 -41.58 5.51
N ALA A 1005 7.94 -42.77 4.88
CA ALA A 1005 7.20 -43.90 5.36
C ALA A 1005 7.64 -44.09 6.81
N GLY A 1006 6.69 -43.96 7.74
CA GLY A 1006 6.99 -43.98 9.16
C GLY A 1006 7.84 -45.19 9.57
N ASN A 1007 8.85 -44.90 10.37
CA ASN A 1007 9.36 -45.83 11.34
C ASN A 1007 8.68 -45.55 12.66
#